data_c57f763ba54096b99bbca7ee3594e460
#
_entry.id   c57f763ba54096b99bbca7ee3594e460
#
_cell.length_a   1.000
_cell.length_b   1.000
_cell.length_c   1.000
_cell.angle_alpha   90.00
_cell.angle_beta   90.00
_cell.angle_gamma   90.00
#
_symmetry.space_group_name_H-M   'P 1'
#
loop_
_entity.id
_entity.type
_entity.pdbx_description
1 polymer ?
#
loop_
_entity_poly.entity_id
_entity_poly.type
_entity_poly.pdbx_seq_one_letter_code
_entity_poly.pdbx_strand_id
1 'polypeptide(L)'
;MKHRTPLPVLLLVVLAACSTARLQRADQAHDLMQFPKAERLYERALEHKEDRGARARLADSYRRHNALPEARKNYAKLDSVLPVTGDTALAYGEVLMGLGEHERASVLFLRVISQTPENSRAMDLYESTQGYNSFYLDSGRFFVNRLTLPGVVSAFGGTIYGKGLLVAGERELKDPKANPWNERSFLDLYYCESKTEVTWLPAMPLPGSVNGGYHEGPATVSADGRTLYFTRSNYVERKIQKDDRNTSHLKLFRARLDSSTGKWGDLRAFAYNGETWSTGHPALSTDGRTVYFASDRAGGFGGSDIWRCKDNGSGWSEPENLGPFVNTAGNELFPTVNGNALHFSSTAHNNMGGLDIFETHEQDGHWTRPVNLNAPINTPKDDFFFVLDSTSKAGYLSSDRDGLDQVYSFSMYEPMFYLEGIVMDEEDRLLPNTEVILSEIGTGEDNSMLTGPDGKFEFKLKANSDYSVRGSNKDMLTSTINVSTKGLTRSDTLHADIQLTTVKIGQAIAINNIYYDYDKWDIRVDAAVELDKLIRIFNDNPSMSFELGSHTDSRGGDLYNLVLSDARATSAVNYLIRHGVDPMRIVAKGYGEEVLVNDCGNGVKCTEEEHQANRRTQFTVTGVANLASSTSRP
;
A
#
# COMPACT_ATOMS: atom_id res chain seq x y z
N MET A 1 -18.01 -77.32 -33.17
CA MET A 1 -18.45 -75.93 -32.78
C MET A 1 -17.22 -75.11 -32.42
N LYS A 2 -16.78 -74.21 -33.32
CA LYS A 2 -15.66 -73.34 -33.07
C LYS A 2 -16.24 -72.09 -32.42
N HIS A 3 -15.94 -71.88 -31.15
CA HIS A 3 -16.26 -70.58 -30.43
C HIS A 3 -15.41 -69.44 -31.02
N ARG A 4 -16.02 -68.59 -31.83
CA ARG A 4 -15.47 -67.32 -32.19
C ARG A 4 -15.65 -66.39 -30.99
N THR A 5 -14.59 -66.12 -30.25
CA THR A 5 -14.57 -65.00 -29.28
C THR A 5 -14.81 -63.66 -30.01
N PRO A 6 -15.68 -62.77 -29.55
CA PRO A 6 -16.00 -61.58 -30.29
C PRO A 6 -14.82 -60.62 -30.22
N LEU A 7 -14.25 -60.29 -31.36
CA LEU A 7 -13.16 -59.31 -31.60
C LEU A 7 -13.36 -57.98 -30.93
N PRO A 8 -14.59 -57.41 -30.74
CA PRO A 8 -14.80 -56.12 -30.12
C PRO A 8 -14.49 -56.04 -28.62
N VAL A 9 -14.63 -57.16 -27.88
CA VAL A 9 -14.34 -57.19 -26.42
C VAL A 9 -12.82 -57.13 -26.18
N LEU A 10 -12.04 -57.79 -27.00
CA LEU A 10 -10.57 -57.76 -26.90
C LEU A 10 -10.01 -56.36 -27.23
N LEU A 11 -10.58 -55.66 -28.22
CA LEU A 11 -10.18 -54.32 -28.61
C LEU A 11 -10.50 -53.29 -27.49
N LEU A 12 -11.66 -53.40 -26.81
CA LEU A 12 -12.05 -52.56 -25.69
C LEU A 12 -11.15 -52.79 -24.46
N VAL A 13 -10.76 -54.03 -24.17
CA VAL A 13 -9.85 -54.34 -23.06
C VAL A 13 -8.43 -53.82 -23.33
N VAL A 14 -7.95 -53.90 -24.56
CA VAL A 14 -6.63 -53.36 -24.95
C VAL A 14 -6.64 -51.83 -24.91
N LEU A 15 -7.69 -51.17 -25.36
CA LEU A 15 -7.83 -49.71 -25.28
C LEU A 15 -7.94 -49.22 -23.84
N ALA A 16 -8.67 -49.91 -22.97
CA ALA A 16 -8.77 -49.62 -21.55
C ALA A 16 -7.43 -49.82 -20.82
N ALA A 17 -6.70 -50.88 -21.10
CA ALA A 17 -5.36 -51.12 -20.55
C ALA A 17 -4.34 -50.07 -21.02
N CYS A 18 -4.42 -49.60 -22.26
CA CYS A 18 -3.57 -48.54 -22.78
C CYS A 18 -3.87 -47.17 -22.12
N SER A 19 -5.14 -46.85 -21.83
CA SER A 19 -5.50 -45.61 -21.16
C SER A 19 -5.02 -45.60 -19.69
N THR A 20 -5.18 -46.71 -18.98
CA THR A 20 -4.71 -46.85 -17.59
C THR A 20 -3.19 -46.74 -17.51
N ALA A 21 -2.44 -47.35 -18.41
CA ALA A 21 -0.98 -47.25 -18.45
C ALA A 21 -0.49 -45.83 -18.78
N ARG A 22 -1.25 -45.06 -19.58
CA ARG A 22 -0.94 -43.64 -19.86
C ARG A 22 -1.16 -42.76 -18.64
N LEU A 23 -2.28 -42.95 -17.93
CA LEU A 23 -2.56 -42.24 -16.69
C LEU A 23 -1.50 -42.51 -15.62
N GLN A 24 -1.10 -43.77 -15.42
CA GLN A 24 -0.02 -44.12 -14.50
C GLN A 24 1.31 -43.43 -14.84
N ARG A 25 1.66 -43.28 -16.11
CA ARG A 25 2.85 -42.56 -16.55
C ARG A 25 2.70 -41.06 -16.35
N ALA A 26 1.50 -40.50 -16.51
CA ALA A 26 1.21 -39.11 -16.27
C ALA A 26 1.31 -38.81 -14.76
N ASP A 27 0.71 -39.65 -13.92
CA ASP A 27 0.81 -39.57 -12.46
C ASP A 27 2.28 -39.62 -12.00
N GLN A 28 3.05 -40.58 -12.51
CA GLN A 28 4.48 -40.69 -12.21
C GLN A 28 5.25 -39.40 -12.62
N ALA A 29 4.95 -38.84 -13.79
CA ALA A 29 5.60 -37.62 -14.25
C ALA A 29 5.22 -36.41 -13.35
N HIS A 30 3.95 -36.29 -12.95
CA HIS A 30 3.47 -35.29 -12.01
C HIS A 30 4.16 -35.43 -10.64
N ASP A 31 4.19 -36.63 -10.08
CA ASP A 31 4.79 -36.92 -8.76
C ASP A 31 6.32 -36.67 -8.77
N LEU A 32 6.97 -36.81 -9.93
CA LEU A 32 8.37 -36.42 -10.14
C LEU A 32 8.55 -34.97 -10.56
N MET A 33 7.50 -34.12 -10.46
CA MET A 33 7.51 -32.72 -10.81
C MET A 33 7.97 -32.41 -12.25
N GLN A 34 7.72 -33.33 -13.19
CA GLN A 34 7.98 -33.18 -14.63
C GLN A 34 6.72 -32.62 -15.31
N PHE A 35 6.31 -31.40 -14.94
CA PHE A 35 4.97 -30.89 -15.25
C PHE A 35 4.67 -30.83 -16.76
N PRO A 36 5.51 -30.25 -17.64
CA PRO A 36 5.20 -30.23 -19.06
C PRO A 36 5.05 -31.64 -19.70
N LYS A 37 5.77 -32.63 -19.15
CA LYS A 37 5.62 -34.01 -19.57
C LYS A 37 4.32 -34.64 -19.05
N ALA A 38 3.96 -34.36 -17.78
CA ALA A 38 2.72 -34.82 -17.18
C ALA A 38 1.51 -34.28 -17.96
N GLU A 39 1.51 -32.99 -18.30
CA GLU A 39 0.47 -32.32 -19.09
C GLU A 39 0.22 -33.01 -20.42
N ARG A 40 1.28 -33.19 -21.22
CA ARG A 40 1.16 -33.88 -22.51
C ARG A 40 0.60 -35.30 -22.37
N LEU A 41 0.90 -35.99 -21.27
CA LEU A 41 0.39 -37.36 -21.02
C LEU A 41 -1.07 -37.32 -20.54
N TYR A 42 -1.44 -36.39 -19.64
CA TYR A 42 -2.83 -36.22 -19.22
C TYR A 42 -3.73 -35.76 -20.36
N GLU A 43 -3.31 -34.79 -21.17
CA GLU A 43 -4.07 -34.31 -22.33
C GLU A 43 -4.40 -35.47 -23.28
N ARG A 44 -3.39 -36.24 -23.66
CA ARG A 44 -3.59 -37.44 -24.53
C ARG A 44 -4.48 -38.51 -23.92
N ALA A 45 -4.47 -38.66 -22.58
CA ALA A 45 -5.35 -39.62 -21.92
C ALA A 45 -6.80 -39.13 -21.92
N LEU A 46 -7.00 -37.83 -21.68
CA LEU A 46 -8.31 -37.17 -21.59
C LEU A 46 -8.98 -36.95 -22.96
N GLU A 47 -8.22 -36.99 -24.08
CA GLU A 47 -8.78 -37.03 -25.44
C GLU A 47 -9.67 -38.27 -25.68
N HIS A 48 -9.34 -39.37 -25.03
CA HIS A 48 -10.05 -40.65 -25.24
C HIS A 48 -11.15 -40.90 -24.21
N LYS A 49 -10.94 -40.45 -22.97
CA LYS A 49 -11.89 -40.66 -21.88
C LYS A 49 -11.71 -39.58 -20.85
N GLU A 50 -12.78 -38.89 -20.51
CA GLU A 50 -12.78 -37.92 -19.41
C GLU A 50 -12.58 -38.68 -18.09
N ASP A 51 -11.64 -38.20 -17.29
CA ASP A 51 -11.34 -38.67 -15.95
C ASP A 51 -11.14 -37.47 -15.03
N ARG A 52 -11.95 -37.37 -13.97
CA ARG A 52 -11.97 -36.21 -13.05
C ARG A 52 -10.65 -36.03 -12.29
N GLY A 53 -10.06 -37.17 -11.84
CA GLY A 53 -8.79 -37.16 -11.11
C GLY A 53 -7.64 -36.70 -12.00
N ALA A 54 -7.57 -37.27 -13.22
CA ALA A 54 -6.57 -36.87 -14.22
C ALA A 54 -6.69 -35.39 -14.60
N ARG A 55 -7.91 -34.87 -14.76
CA ARG A 55 -8.11 -33.45 -15.06
C ARG A 55 -7.71 -32.56 -13.91
N ALA A 56 -7.95 -32.96 -12.65
CA ALA A 56 -7.49 -32.21 -11.48
C ALA A 56 -5.95 -32.13 -11.42
N ARG A 57 -5.27 -33.28 -11.67
CA ARG A 57 -3.81 -33.31 -11.73
C ARG A 57 -3.23 -32.57 -12.93
N LEU A 58 -3.93 -32.54 -14.07
CA LEU A 58 -3.57 -31.70 -15.21
C LEU A 58 -3.64 -30.21 -14.84
N ALA A 59 -4.73 -29.80 -14.20
CA ALA A 59 -4.89 -28.43 -13.75
C ALA A 59 -3.80 -28.04 -12.72
N ASP A 60 -3.47 -28.95 -11.78
CA ASP A 60 -2.40 -28.71 -10.81
C ASP A 60 -1.01 -28.68 -11.47
N SER A 61 -0.75 -29.50 -12.52
CA SER A 61 0.49 -29.43 -13.28
C SER A 61 0.67 -28.05 -13.92
N TYR A 62 -0.36 -27.53 -14.58
CA TYR A 62 -0.33 -26.18 -15.15
C TYR A 62 -0.13 -25.10 -14.08
N ARG A 63 -0.83 -25.19 -12.93
CA ARG A 63 -0.67 -24.26 -11.83
C ARG A 63 0.77 -24.24 -11.31
N ARG A 64 1.37 -25.42 -11.13
CA ARG A 64 2.69 -25.58 -10.51
C ARG A 64 3.84 -25.01 -11.33
N HIS A 65 3.69 -24.84 -12.63
CA HIS A 65 4.71 -24.15 -13.44
C HIS A 65 4.18 -22.85 -14.06
N ASN A 66 3.18 -22.26 -13.38
CA ASN A 66 2.63 -20.92 -13.62
C ASN A 66 1.91 -20.73 -14.98
N ALA A 67 1.40 -21.80 -15.59
CA ALA A 67 0.49 -21.72 -16.74
C ALA A 67 -0.96 -21.52 -16.25
N LEU A 68 -1.21 -20.36 -15.60
CA LEU A 68 -2.47 -20.09 -14.89
C LEU A 68 -3.72 -20.10 -15.80
N PRO A 69 -3.69 -19.58 -17.05
CA PRO A 69 -4.84 -19.65 -17.96
C PRO A 69 -5.27 -21.09 -18.26
N GLU A 70 -4.31 -22.01 -18.49
CA GLU A 70 -4.54 -23.42 -18.75
C GLU A 70 -5.05 -24.13 -17.50
N ALA A 71 -4.47 -23.83 -16.33
CA ALA A 71 -4.95 -24.32 -15.04
C ALA A 71 -6.42 -23.92 -14.82
N ARG A 72 -6.74 -22.62 -14.97
CA ARG A 72 -8.10 -22.08 -14.85
C ARG A 72 -9.09 -22.82 -15.76
N LYS A 73 -8.73 -23.03 -17.02
CA LYS A 73 -9.57 -23.75 -18.00
C LYS A 73 -9.93 -25.16 -17.52
N ASN A 74 -8.96 -25.88 -16.97
CA ASN A 74 -9.16 -27.25 -16.50
C ASN A 74 -9.93 -27.30 -15.18
N TYR A 75 -9.64 -26.40 -14.21
CA TYR A 75 -10.41 -26.27 -12.97
C TYR A 75 -11.87 -25.85 -13.24
N ALA A 76 -12.10 -24.89 -14.13
CA ALA A 76 -13.44 -24.46 -14.50
C ALA A 76 -14.27 -25.61 -15.11
N LYS A 77 -13.65 -26.46 -15.93
CA LYS A 77 -14.32 -27.65 -16.48
C LYS A 77 -14.68 -28.65 -15.38
N LEU A 78 -13.82 -28.84 -14.38
CA LEU A 78 -14.10 -29.67 -13.21
C LEU A 78 -15.29 -29.15 -12.41
N ASP A 79 -15.26 -27.84 -12.08
CA ASP A 79 -16.26 -27.17 -11.25
C ASP A 79 -17.63 -27.14 -11.92
N SER A 80 -17.69 -27.04 -13.26
CA SER A 80 -18.93 -27.02 -14.05
C SER A 80 -19.71 -28.34 -14.04
N VAL A 81 -19.01 -29.47 -13.90
CA VAL A 81 -19.63 -30.81 -13.87
C VAL A 81 -20.08 -31.18 -12.45
N LEU A 82 -19.22 -30.95 -11.48
CA LEU A 82 -19.46 -31.14 -10.06
C LEU A 82 -18.58 -30.14 -9.28
N PRO A 83 -19.11 -29.34 -8.38
CA PRO A 83 -18.34 -28.37 -7.61
C PRO A 83 -17.07 -28.97 -7.01
N VAL A 84 -15.93 -28.29 -7.22
CA VAL A 84 -14.66 -28.69 -6.60
C VAL A 84 -14.69 -28.33 -5.10
N THR A 85 -14.00 -29.10 -4.27
CA THR A 85 -13.99 -28.98 -2.81
C THR A 85 -12.57 -29.16 -2.26
N GLY A 86 -12.36 -28.83 -0.99
CA GLY A 86 -11.09 -29.00 -0.28
C GLY A 86 -9.91 -28.37 -1.03
N ASP A 87 -8.77 -29.06 -1.07
CA ASP A 87 -7.51 -28.56 -1.68
C ASP A 87 -7.67 -28.18 -3.16
N THR A 88 -8.55 -28.87 -3.90
CA THR A 88 -8.81 -28.54 -5.32
C THR A 88 -9.53 -27.20 -5.45
N ALA A 89 -10.47 -26.88 -4.55
CA ALA A 89 -11.15 -25.59 -4.53
C ALA A 89 -10.19 -24.48 -4.08
N LEU A 90 -9.35 -24.73 -3.08
CA LEU A 90 -8.31 -23.80 -2.63
C LEU A 90 -7.35 -23.47 -3.78
N ALA A 91 -6.78 -24.48 -4.42
CA ALA A 91 -5.87 -24.32 -5.56
C ALA A 91 -6.51 -23.58 -6.75
N TYR A 92 -7.79 -23.82 -7.02
CA TYR A 92 -8.52 -23.10 -8.06
C TYR A 92 -8.73 -21.63 -7.67
N GLY A 93 -9.05 -21.34 -6.39
CA GLY A 93 -9.15 -19.98 -5.87
C GLY A 93 -7.84 -19.20 -6.01
N GLU A 94 -6.70 -19.83 -5.68
CA GLU A 94 -5.36 -19.24 -5.87
C GLU A 94 -5.07 -18.92 -7.34
N VAL A 95 -5.41 -19.83 -8.27
CA VAL A 95 -5.28 -19.57 -9.72
C VAL A 95 -6.12 -18.37 -10.14
N LEU A 96 -7.34 -18.22 -9.63
CA LEU A 96 -8.21 -17.08 -9.95
C LEU A 96 -7.65 -15.78 -9.38
N MET A 97 -7.10 -15.78 -8.16
CA MET A 97 -6.40 -14.60 -7.60
C MET A 97 -5.22 -14.19 -8.50
N GLY A 98 -4.35 -15.13 -8.87
CA GLY A 98 -3.23 -14.88 -9.77
C GLY A 98 -3.62 -14.41 -11.18
N LEU A 99 -4.91 -14.52 -11.54
CA LEU A 99 -5.50 -13.96 -12.76
C LEU A 99 -6.31 -12.68 -12.52
N GLY A 100 -6.35 -12.18 -11.28
CA GLY A 100 -7.12 -10.99 -10.90
C GLY A 100 -8.64 -11.21 -10.78
N GLU A 101 -9.12 -12.47 -10.75
CA GLU A 101 -10.54 -12.82 -10.67
C GLU A 101 -11.00 -12.99 -9.21
N HIS A 102 -10.79 -11.96 -8.36
CA HIS A 102 -10.96 -12.01 -6.90
C HIS A 102 -12.38 -12.35 -6.45
N GLU A 103 -13.41 -11.82 -7.11
CA GLU A 103 -14.81 -12.13 -6.78
C GLU A 103 -15.13 -13.64 -6.93
N ARG A 104 -14.57 -14.26 -7.97
CA ARG A 104 -14.76 -15.70 -8.19
C ARG A 104 -13.92 -16.52 -7.24
N ALA A 105 -12.71 -16.07 -6.90
CA ALA A 105 -11.85 -16.71 -5.92
C ALA A 105 -12.51 -16.74 -4.54
N SER A 106 -13.15 -15.64 -4.13
CA SER A 106 -13.84 -15.54 -2.83
C SER A 106 -14.91 -16.61 -2.63
N VAL A 107 -15.65 -16.94 -3.69
CA VAL A 107 -16.68 -18.02 -3.65
C VAL A 107 -16.05 -19.38 -3.38
N LEU A 108 -14.87 -19.66 -3.95
CA LEU A 108 -14.17 -20.91 -3.72
C LEU A 108 -13.59 -21.00 -2.31
N PHE A 109 -13.00 -19.91 -1.80
CA PHE A 109 -12.49 -19.88 -0.43
C PHE A 109 -13.61 -20.02 0.60
N LEU A 110 -14.74 -19.35 0.42
CA LEU A 110 -15.93 -19.56 1.27
C LEU A 110 -16.41 -21.03 1.25
N ARG A 111 -16.33 -21.68 0.09
CA ARG A 111 -16.67 -23.10 -0.03
C ARG A 111 -15.73 -23.99 0.79
N VAL A 112 -14.43 -23.68 0.79
CA VAL A 112 -13.43 -24.37 1.63
C VAL A 112 -13.71 -24.12 3.11
N ILE A 113 -13.89 -22.86 3.51
CA ILE A 113 -14.18 -22.46 4.90
C ILE A 113 -15.46 -23.11 5.41
N SER A 114 -16.51 -23.21 4.57
CA SER A 114 -17.76 -23.85 4.97
C SER A 114 -17.64 -25.34 5.28
N GLN A 115 -16.62 -26.02 4.71
CA GLN A 115 -16.35 -27.44 4.93
C GLN A 115 -15.29 -27.67 6.02
N THR A 116 -14.34 -26.76 6.15
CA THR A 116 -13.19 -26.83 7.06
C THR A 116 -12.98 -25.44 7.67
N PRO A 117 -13.78 -25.05 8.71
CA PRO A 117 -13.73 -23.72 9.30
C PRO A 117 -12.38 -23.35 9.93
N GLU A 118 -11.56 -24.34 10.27
CA GLU A 118 -10.21 -24.17 10.82
C GLU A 118 -9.11 -23.98 9.75
N ASN A 119 -9.45 -23.97 8.48
CA ASN A 119 -8.47 -23.73 7.43
C ASN A 119 -8.04 -22.25 7.39
N SER A 120 -6.98 -21.93 8.15
CA SER A 120 -6.47 -20.55 8.27
C SER A 120 -6.06 -19.97 6.92
N ARG A 121 -5.40 -20.78 6.05
CA ARG A 121 -5.01 -20.32 4.71
C ARG A 121 -6.20 -19.88 3.85
N ALA A 122 -7.31 -20.64 3.88
CA ALA A 122 -8.51 -20.26 3.14
C ALA A 122 -9.16 -18.98 3.71
N MET A 123 -9.09 -18.77 5.05
CA MET A 123 -9.57 -17.55 5.68
C MET A 123 -8.74 -16.33 5.29
N ASP A 124 -7.42 -16.40 5.36
CA ASP A 124 -6.51 -15.32 4.98
C ASP A 124 -6.70 -14.91 3.51
N LEU A 125 -6.79 -15.90 2.60
CA LEU A 125 -7.04 -15.65 1.18
C LEU A 125 -8.44 -15.10 0.91
N TYR A 126 -9.45 -15.52 1.67
CA TYR A 126 -10.79 -14.93 1.59
C TYR A 126 -10.78 -13.46 2.01
N GLU A 127 -10.14 -13.13 3.13
CA GLU A 127 -9.98 -11.73 3.59
C GLU A 127 -9.28 -10.87 2.53
N SER A 128 -8.25 -11.41 1.88
CA SER A 128 -7.54 -10.75 0.78
C SER A 128 -8.47 -10.35 -0.36
N THR A 129 -9.46 -11.18 -0.69
CA THR A 129 -10.44 -10.87 -1.74
C THR A 129 -11.44 -9.78 -1.34
N GLN A 130 -11.70 -9.57 -0.05
CA GLN A 130 -12.65 -8.55 0.44
C GLN A 130 -12.06 -7.14 0.41
N GLY A 131 -10.76 -7.01 0.69
CA GLY A 131 -10.03 -5.75 0.74
C GLY A 131 -9.31 -5.38 -0.56
N TYR A 132 -9.50 -6.10 -1.65
CA TYR A 132 -8.73 -6.02 -2.88
C TYR A 132 -8.49 -4.60 -3.42
N ASN A 133 -9.51 -3.74 -3.42
CA ASN A 133 -9.37 -2.37 -3.93
C ASN A 133 -8.41 -1.51 -3.10
N SER A 134 -8.19 -1.85 -1.83
CA SER A 134 -7.27 -1.11 -0.95
C SER A 134 -5.81 -1.21 -1.39
N PHE A 135 -5.43 -2.31 -2.07
CA PHE A 135 -4.07 -2.48 -2.58
C PHE A 135 -3.68 -1.48 -3.67
N TYR A 136 -4.65 -0.79 -4.29
CA TYR A 136 -4.40 0.17 -5.37
C TYR A 136 -4.47 1.63 -4.92
N LEU A 137 -4.84 1.92 -3.67
CA LEU A 137 -5.04 3.29 -3.18
C LEU A 137 -3.76 4.13 -3.30
N ASP A 138 -2.58 3.55 -3.07
CA ASP A 138 -1.27 4.20 -3.12
C ASP A 138 -0.46 3.86 -4.39
N SER A 139 -1.12 3.39 -5.44
CA SER A 139 -0.44 2.92 -6.66
C SER A 139 0.44 3.96 -7.37
N GLY A 140 0.27 5.25 -7.07
CA GLY A 140 1.11 6.34 -7.57
C GLY A 140 2.41 6.57 -6.80
N ARG A 141 2.64 5.86 -5.68
CA ARG A 141 3.82 6.05 -4.82
C ARG A 141 5.12 5.52 -5.43
N PHE A 142 5.04 4.54 -6.33
CA PHE A 142 6.21 3.92 -6.94
C PHE A 142 6.11 3.93 -8.46
N PHE A 143 7.27 4.13 -9.11
CA PHE A 143 7.46 3.80 -10.53
C PHE A 143 8.21 2.48 -10.61
N VAL A 144 7.65 1.51 -11.31
CA VAL A 144 8.24 0.17 -11.50
C VAL A 144 8.52 -0.04 -12.97
N ASN A 145 9.77 -0.36 -13.33
CA ASN A 145 10.19 -0.57 -14.69
C ASN A 145 10.95 -1.87 -14.83
N ARG A 146 10.61 -2.66 -15.87
CA ARG A 146 11.33 -3.88 -16.20
C ARG A 146 12.75 -3.56 -16.63
N LEU A 147 13.73 -4.30 -16.09
CA LEU A 147 15.10 -4.25 -16.57
C LEU A 147 15.26 -5.18 -17.79
N THR A 148 16.04 -4.70 -18.76
CA THR A 148 16.52 -5.55 -19.85
C THR A 148 17.95 -5.96 -19.54
N LEU A 149 18.16 -7.22 -19.16
CA LEU A 149 19.46 -7.81 -18.84
C LEU A 149 19.93 -8.67 -20.02
N PRO A 150 20.82 -8.18 -20.90
CA PRO A 150 21.23 -8.95 -22.08
C PRO A 150 21.96 -10.22 -21.68
N GLY A 151 21.69 -11.33 -22.38
CA GLY A 151 22.35 -12.63 -22.18
C GLY A 151 21.61 -13.59 -21.23
N VAL A 152 20.52 -13.17 -20.60
CA VAL A 152 19.59 -14.03 -19.85
C VAL A 152 18.18 -13.87 -20.37
N VAL A 153 17.40 -14.95 -20.37
CA VAL A 153 15.99 -14.96 -20.82
C VAL A 153 15.05 -14.65 -19.66
N SER A 154 15.40 -15.14 -18.49
CA SER A 154 14.70 -14.96 -17.22
C SER A 154 15.74 -14.73 -16.14
N ALA A 155 15.46 -13.83 -15.21
CA ALA A 155 16.34 -13.54 -14.10
C ALA A 155 15.58 -13.02 -12.89
N PHE A 156 16.05 -13.36 -11.69
CA PHE A 156 15.52 -12.86 -10.43
C PHE A 156 16.60 -12.74 -9.37
N GLY A 157 16.26 -12.17 -8.19
CA GLY A 157 17.15 -12.06 -7.05
C GLY A 157 18.22 -10.99 -7.23
N GLY A 158 17.85 -9.80 -7.67
CA GLY A 158 18.73 -8.68 -7.98
C GLY A 158 19.47 -8.09 -6.79
N THR A 159 20.45 -8.83 -6.21
CA THR A 159 21.31 -8.32 -5.11
C THR A 159 22.28 -7.27 -5.62
N ILE A 160 22.26 -6.09 -5.00
CA ILE A 160 23.18 -4.99 -5.34
C ILE A 160 24.63 -5.39 -5.00
N TYR A 161 25.52 -5.35 -5.99
CA TYR A 161 26.94 -5.68 -5.85
C TYR A 161 27.80 -4.80 -6.74
N GLY A 162 28.70 -4.03 -6.14
CA GLY A 162 29.55 -3.11 -6.86
C GLY A 162 28.74 -2.08 -7.67
N LYS A 163 28.93 -2.04 -8.99
CA LYS A 163 28.20 -1.17 -9.92
C LYS A 163 27.02 -1.88 -10.62
N GLY A 164 26.57 -2.99 -10.08
CA GLY A 164 25.56 -3.79 -10.76
C GLY A 164 24.79 -4.71 -9.84
N LEU A 165 24.27 -5.78 -10.41
CA LEU A 165 23.44 -6.77 -9.72
C LEU A 165 24.02 -8.17 -9.86
N LEU A 166 23.93 -8.94 -8.79
CA LEU A 166 23.98 -10.40 -8.86
C LEU A 166 22.56 -10.93 -9.04
N VAL A 167 22.37 -11.76 -10.05
CA VAL A 167 21.06 -12.36 -10.34
C VAL A 167 21.19 -13.87 -10.54
N ALA A 168 20.14 -14.61 -10.19
CA ALA A 168 19.94 -15.97 -10.66
C ALA A 168 19.25 -15.90 -12.02
N GLY A 169 19.87 -16.45 -13.07
CA GLY A 169 19.36 -16.29 -14.41
C GLY A 169 19.42 -17.54 -15.26
N GLU A 170 18.55 -17.60 -16.24
CA GLU A 170 18.52 -18.62 -17.29
C GLU A 170 19.00 -18.03 -18.60
N ARG A 171 19.84 -18.75 -19.32
CA ARG A 171 20.17 -18.40 -20.70
C ARG A 171 19.36 -19.22 -21.71
N GLU A 172 19.34 -18.78 -22.95
CA GLU A 172 18.70 -19.53 -24.03
C GLU A 172 19.29 -20.93 -24.15
N LEU A 173 18.42 -21.92 -24.21
CA LEU A 173 18.81 -23.34 -24.26
C LEU A 173 19.61 -23.62 -25.54
N LYS A 174 20.91 -23.87 -25.35
CA LYS A 174 21.78 -24.43 -26.40
C LYS A 174 22.15 -25.91 -26.13
N ASP A 175 21.77 -26.44 -24.96
CA ASP A 175 22.15 -27.78 -24.47
C ASP A 175 20.90 -28.63 -24.16
N PRO A 176 20.88 -29.96 -24.45
CA PRO A 176 19.74 -30.85 -24.22
C PRO A 176 19.40 -31.13 -22.75
N LYS A 177 20.12 -30.61 -21.78
CA LYS A 177 19.82 -30.75 -20.35
C LYS A 177 18.84 -29.66 -19.89
N ALA A 178 17.55 -29.87 -20.16
CA ALA A 178 16.49 -29.06 -19.63
C ALA A 178 16.13 -29.46 -18.19
N ASN A 179 15.74 -28.45 -17.37
CA ASN A 179 15.12 -28.70 -16.08
C ASN A 179 13.75 -29.39 -16.29
N PRO A 180 13.53 -30.55 -15.68
CA PRO A 180 12.28 -31.32 -15.88
C PRO A 180 11.01 -30.57 -15.39
N TRP A 181 11.15 -29.58 -14.49
CA TRP A 181 10.05 -28.82 -13.93
C TRP A 181 9.32 -27.97 -14.99
N ASN A 182 10.09 -27.32 -15.88
CA ASN A 182 9.56 -26.36 -16.86
C ASN A 182 10.18 -26.50 -18.28
N GLU A 183 11.04 -27.48 -18.49
CA GLU A 183 11.79 -27.74 -19.75
C GLU A 183 12.68 -26.55 -20.18
N ARG A 184 13.15 -25.73 -19.21
CA ARG A 184 14.04 -24.59 -19.42
C ARG A 184 15.45 -24.88 -18.89
N SER A 185 16.39 -23.94 -19.09
CA SER A 185 17.74 -24.05 -18.53
C SER A 185 17.71 -24.06 -17.01
N PHE A 186 18.71 -24.69 -16.39
CA PHE A 186 18.99 -24.48 -14.98
C PHE A 186 19.48 -23.05 -14.74
N LEU A 187 19.26 -22.55 -13.53
CA LEU A 187 19.69 -21.23 -13.10
C LEU A 187 21.18 -21.23 -12.76
N ASP A 188 21.91 -20.23 -13.25
CA ASP A 188 23.27 -19.90 -12.84
C ASP A 188 23.28 -18.51 -12.17
N LEU A 189 24.30 -18.22 -11.35
CA LEU A 189 24.54 -16.88 -10.83
C LEU A 189 25.31 -16.03 -11.86
N TYR A 190 24.77 -14.84 -12.15
CA TYR A 190 25.35 -13.87 -13.06
C TYR A 190 25.63 -12.55 -12.36
N TYR A 191 26.67 -11.85 -12.84
CA TYR A 191 26.88 -10.44 -12.58
C TYR A 191 26.43 -9.63 -13.80
N CYS A 192 25.55 -8.68 -13.56
CA CYS A 192 25.06 -7.72 -14.55
C CYS A 192 25.58 -6.34 -14.16
N GLU A 193 26.52 -5.77 -14.93
CA GLU A 193 27.06 -4.44 -14.66
C GLU A 193 26.15 -3.38 -15.29
N SER A 194 25.83 -2.34 -14.51
CA SER A 194 25.12 -1.16 -15.01
C SER A 194 26.04 -0.31 -15.87
N LYS A 195 25.61 0.01 -17.08
CA LYS A 195 26.28 0.97 -17.97
C LYS A 195 25.75 2.39 -17.76
N THR A 196 24.45 2.53 -17.56
CA THR A 196 23.74 3.75 -17.18
C THR A 196 22.59 3.37 -16.27
N GLU A 197 21.83 4.32 -15.73
CA GLU A 197 20.66 4.04 -14.89
C GLU A 197 19.65 3.08 -15.55
N VAL A 198 19.56 3.04 -16.88
CA VAL A 198 18.57 2.27 -17.63
C VAL A 198 19.16 1.21 -18.57
N THR A 199 20.50 1.15 -18.74
CA THR A 199 21.15 0.20 -19.66
C THR A 199 22.17 -0.67 -18.93
N TRP A 200 22.23 -1.93 -19.32
CA TRP A 200 23.04 -2.97 -18.69
C TRP A 200 23.99 -3.61 -19.70
N LEU A 201 25.17 -4.00 -19.23
CA LEU A 201 26.09 -4.82 -20.00
C LEU A 201 25.58 -6.28 -20.04
N PRO A 202 26.04 -7.11 -21.00
CA PRO A 202 25.66 -8.50 -21.02
C PRO A 202 26.01 -9.23 -19.73
N ALA A 203 25.04 -10.03 -19.23
CA ALA A 203 25.19 -10.83 -18.03
C ALA A 203 26.39 -11.78 -18.12
N MET A 204 27.29 -11.74 -17.16
CA MET A 204 28.47 -12.56 -17.08
C MET A 204 28.31 -13.61 -15.96
N PRO A 205 28.47 -14.91 -16.25
CA PRO A 205 28.47 -15.93 -15.20
C PRO A 205 29.51 -15.59 -14.12
N LEU A 206 29.17 -15.75 -12.84
CA LEU A 206 30.14 -15.55 -11.78
C LEU A 206 31.34 -16.49 -11.97
N PRO A 207 32.58 -15.92 -11.96
CA PRO A 207 33.78 -16.71 -12.16
C PRO A 207 34.09 -17.58 -10.93
N GLY A 208 34.58 -18.80 -11.15
CA GLY A 208 34.96 -19.71 -10.08
C GLY A 208 34.14 -20.98 -10.02
N SER A 209 33.81 -21.45 -8.82
CA SER A 209 33.15 -22.74 -8.58
C SER A 209 31.71 -22.63 -8.04
N VAL A 210 31.12 -21.42 -8.08
CA VAL A 210 29.76 -21.19 -7.56
C VAL A 210 28.70 -21.77 -8.49
N ASN A 211 28.86 -21.64 -9.81
CA ASN A 211 27.96 -22.23 -10.79
C ASN A 211 28.30 -23.68 -11.05
N GLY A 212 27.29 -24.51 -11.18
CA GLY A 212 27.41 -25.97 -11.36
C GLY A 212 26.59 -26.51 -12.51
N GLY A 213 26.02 -27.69 -12.35
CA GLY A 213 25.21 -28.35 -13.38
C GLY A 213 23.70 -28.33 -13.14
N TYR A 214 23.27 -27.61 -12.11
CA TYR A 214 21.87 -27.49 -11.65
C TYR A 214 21.60 -26.05 -11.21
N HIS A 215 20.54 -25.80 -10.42
CA HIS A 215 20.18 -24.45 -10.01
C HIS A 215 21.13 -23.87 -8.97
N GLU A 216 21.56 -22.64 -9.18
CA GLU A 216 22.20 -21.74 -8.22
C GLU A 216 21.43 -20.40 -8.15
N GLY A 217 21.27 -19.87 -6.92
CA GLY A 217 20.61 -18.60 -6.62
C GLY A 217 19.25 -18.74 -5.96
N PRO A 218 18.76 -17.67 -5.30
CA PRO A 218 19.36 -16.35 -5.19
C PRO A 218 20.55 -16.30 -4.21
N ALA A 219 21.19 -15.13 -4.14
CA ALA A 219 22.37 -14.91 -3.35
C ALA A 219 22.32 -13.59 -2.56
N THR A 220 23.12 -13.50 -1.50
CA THR A 220 23.42 -12.26 -0.77
C THR A 220 24.92 -12.15 -0.55
N VAL A 221 25.45 -10.92 -0.42
CA VAL A 221 26.88 -10.64 -0.28
C VAL A 221 27.12 -9.87 1.01
N SER A 222 28.21 -10.21 1.72
CA SER A 222 28.66 -9.43 2.87
C SER A 222 29.01 -8.00 2.48
N ALA A 223 28.92 -7.07 3.44
CA ALA A 223 29.18 -5.64 3.21
C ALA A 223 30.58 -5.35 2.64
N ASP A 224 31.59 -6.19 2.93
CA ASP A 224 32.94 -6.08 2.35
C ASP A 224 33.05 -6.63 0.91
N GLY A 225 31.96 -7.18 0.36
CA GLY A 225 31.90 -7.74 -0.98
C GLY A 225 32.66 -9.05 -1.18
N ARG A 226 33.13 -9.71 -0.10
CA ARG A 226 34.06 -10.85 -0.20
C ARG A 226 33.48 -12.20 0.20
N THR A 227 32.32 -12.21 0.83
CA THR A 227 31.62 -13.46 1.21
C THR A 227 30.25 -13.49 0.55
N LEU A 228 29.98 -14.55 -0.19
CA LEU A 228 28.72 -14.82 -0.86
C LEU A 228 28.00 -15.95 -0.13
N TYR A 229 26.73 -15.75 0.23
CA TYR A 229 25.80 -16.81 0.59
C TYR A 229 24.80 -16.99 -0.53
N PHE A 230 24.53 -18.21 -0.93
CA PHE A 230 23.64 -18.50 -2.07
C PHE A 230 22.95 -19.84 -1.92
N THR A 231 21.78 -19.93 -2.54
CA THR A 231 21.03 -21.18 -2.65
C THR A 231 21.61 -22.04 -3.76
N ARG A 232 21.60 -23.35 -3.57
CA ARG A 232 22.05 -24.31 -4.59
C ARG A 232 21.25 -25.60 -4.48
N SER A 233 20.98 -26.26 -5.62
CA SER A 233 20.51 -27.64 -5.62
C SER A 233 21.48 -28.56 -4.88
N ASN A 234 20.95 -29.55 -4.15
CA ASN A 234 21.76 -30.51 -3.40
C ASN A 234 22.53 -31.45 -4.35
N TYR A 235 23.68 -30.96 -4.81
CA TYR A 235 24.49 -31.73 -5.73
C TYR A 235 25.95 -31.78 -5.24
N VAL A 236 26.47 -32.98 -5.11
CA VAL A 236 27.82 -33.30 -4.62
C VAL A 236 28.48 -34.23 -5.62
N GLU A 237 29.78 -33.98 -5.91
CA GLU A 237 30.56 -34.80 -6.86
C GLU A 237 29.87 -35.06 -8.22
N ARG A 238 29.21 -33.99 -8.75
CA ARG A 238 28.45 -34.02 -10.02
C ARG A 238 27.20 -34.92 -10.01
N LYS A 239 26.69 -35.31 -8.82
CA LYS A 239 25.47 -36.08 -8.65
C LYS A 239 24.46 -35.33 -7.78
N ILE A 240 23.20 -35.28 -8.20
CA ILE A 240 22.09 -34.83 -7.39
C ILE A 240 21.91 -35.78 -6.21
N GLN A 241 21.89 -35.25 -5.03
CA GLN A 241 21.53 -35.97 -3.81
C GLN A 241 20.01 -35.87 -3.61
N LYS A 242 19.42 -36.98 -3.22
CA LYS A 242 17.97 -37.08 -3.02
C LYS A 242 17.70 -37.80 -1.70
N ASP A 243 16.56 -37.48 -1.12
CA ASP A 243 16.04 -38.18 0.06
C ASP A 243 15.35 -39.54 -0.35
N ASP A 244 14.85 -40.24 0.65
CA ASP A 244 14.14 -41.53 0.46
C ASP A 244 12.86 -41.42 -0.39
N ARG A 245 12.31 -40.18 -0.55
CA ARG A 245 11.16 -39.85 -1.39
C ARG A 245 11.57 -39.47 -2.80
N ASN A 246 12.85 -39.58 -3.14
CA ASN A 246 13.43 -39.18 -4.43
C ASN A 246 13.36 -37.65 -4.68
N THR A 247 13.26 -36.85 -3.63
CA THR A 247 13.25 -35.36 -3.67
C THR A 247 14.64 -34.80 -3.46
N SER A 248 15.04 -33.84 -4.28
CA SER A 248 16.27 -33.06 -4.07
C SER A 248 15.92 -31.74 -3.41
N HIS A 249 16.50 -31.51 -2.24
CA HIS A 249 16.26 -30.30 -1.44
C HIS A 249 17.28 -29.20 -1.76
N LEU A 250 16.84 -27.94 -1.66
CA LEU A 250 17.74 -26.80 -1.77
C LEU A 250 18.68 -26.73 -0.56
N LYS A 251 19.90 -26.25 -0.79
CA LYS A 251 20.93 -26.07 0.24
C LYS A 251 21.50 -24.68 0.17
N LEU A 252 21.81 -24.14 1.33
CA LEU A 252 22.53 -22.88 1.48
C LEU A 252 24.03 -23.14 1.52
N PHE A 253 24.78 -22.39 0.71
CA PHE A 253 26.25 -22.46 0.63
C PHE A 253 26.86 -21.08 0.88
N ARG A 254 28.11 -21.09 1.33
CA ARG A 254 28.98 -19.93 1.39
C ARG A 254 30.13 -20.09 0.41
N ALA A 255 30.49 -19.00 -0.30
CA ALA A 255 31.72 -18.89 -1.08
C ALA A 255 32.53 -17.68 -0.64
N ARG A 256 33.83 -17.69 -0.92
CA ARG A 256 34.71 -16.54 -0.72
C ARG A 256 35.31 -16.08 -2.04
N LEU A 257 35.44 -14.75 -2.17
CA LEU A 257 36.13 -14.12 -3.29
C LEU A 257 37.65 -14.16 -3.06
N ASP A 258 38.38 -14.81 -3.93
CA ASP A 258 39.84 -14.66 -4.03
C ASP A 258 40.17 -13.36 -4.75
N SER A 259 40.59 -12.35 -3.99
CA SER A 259 40.91 -11.02 -4.51
C SER A 259 42.07 -11.00 -5.50
N SER A 260 42.93 -12.02 -5.50
CA SER A 260 44.06 -12.11 -6.42
C SER A 260 43.65 -12.60 -7.81
N THR A 261 42.65 -13.44 -7.90
CA THR A 261 42.16 -14.05 -9.15
C THR A 261 40.82 -13.53 -9.58
N GLY A 262 40.07 -12.83 -8.71
CA GLY A 262 38.69 -12.41 -8.96
C GLY A 262 37.68 -13.57 -9.02
N LYS A 263 38.04 -14.76 -8.52
CA LYS A 263 37.18 -15.95 -8.58
C LYS A 263 36.54 -16.28 -7.25
N TRP A 264 35.30 -16.72 -7.30
CA TRP A 264 34.56 -17.25 -6.15
C TRP A 264 34.90 -18.72 -5.92
N GLY A 265 35.34 -19.04 -4.71
CA GLY A 265 35.74 -20.40 -4.32
C GLY A 265 35.57 -20.64 -2.81
N ASP A 266 36.32 -21.58 -2.23
CA ASP A 266 36.17 -22.01 -0.82
C ASP A 266 34.71 -22.28 -0.46
N LEU A 267 34.05 -23.13 -1.29
CA LEU A 267 32.65 -23.48 -1.11
C LEU A 267 32.47 -24.27 0.19
N ARG A 268 31.56 -23.80 1.05
CA ARG A 268 31.20 -24.52 2.27
C ARG A 268 29.68 -24.56 2.41
N ALA A 269 29.17 -25.76 2.70
CA ALA A 269 27.77 -25.93 3.04
C ALA A 269 27.44 -25.21 4.36
N PHE A 270 26.24 -24.64 4.43
CA PHE A 270 25.72 -24.06 5.68
C PHE A 270 25.51 -25.16 6.73
N ALA A 271 25.88 -24.89 7.99
CA ALA A 271 25.87 -25.89 9.04
C ALA A 271 24.50 -26.51 9.33
N TYR A 272 23.43 -25.74 9.05
CA TYR A 272 22.06 -26.15 9.36
C TYR A 272 21.24 -26.57 8.13
N ASN A 273 21.91 -26.97 7.04
CA ASN A 273 21.28 -27.71 5.96
C ASN A 273 20.81 -29.08 6.46
N GLY A 274 19.61 -29.52 6.07
CA GLY A 274 19.10 -30.84 6.40
C GLY A 274 19.07 -31.77 5.19
N GLU A 275 18.92 -33.07 5.40
CA GLU A 275 18.80 -34.04 4.32
C GLU A 275 17.38 -34.09 3.73
N THR A 276 16.37 -33.88 4.57
CA THR A 276 14.94 -34.04 4.25
C THR A 276 14.16 -32.73 4.15
N TRP A 277 14.86 -31.58 4.20
CA TRP A 277 14.27 -30.25 4.04
C TRP A 277 15.17 -29.33 3.22
N SER A 278 14.56 -28.30 2.64
CA SER A 278 15.23 -27.24 1.91
C SER A 278 15.67 -26.11 2.84
N THR A 279 16.81 -25.51 2.54
CA THR A 279 17.31 -24.28 3.16
C THR A 279 17.85 -23.39 2.04
N GLY A 280 17.31 -22.18 1.89
CA GLY A 280 17.70 -21.30 0.77
C GLY A 280 17.29 -19.86 0.99
N HIS A 281 17.37 -19.05 -0.05
CA HIS A 281 17.03 -17.64 -0.09
C HIS A 281 17.71 -16.84 1.04
N PRO A 282 19.06 -16.82 1.09
CA PRO A 282 19.78 -16.16 2.17
C PRO A 282 19.70 -14.65 2.09
N ALA A 283 19.63 -14.00 3.27
CA ALA A 283 19.82 -12.56 3.43
C ALA A 283 20.74 -12.30 4.63
N LEU A 284 21.71 -11.41 4.48
CA LEU A 284 22.56 -10.97 5.59
C LEU A 284 22.06 -9.64 6.13
N SER A 285 22.09 -9.49 7.46
CA SER A 285 21.96 -8.17 8.08
C SER A 285 23.09 -7.25 7.64
N THR A 286 22.86 -5.94 7.69
CA THR A 286 23.84 -4.92 7.24
C THR A 286 25.17 -5.04 7.98
N ASP A 287 25.16 -5.45 9.25
CA ASP A 287 26.36 -5.70 10.06
C ASP A 287 26.99 -7.08 9.83
N GLY A 288 26.38 -7.93 9.02
CA GLY A 288 26.81 -9.28 8.70
C GLY A 288 26.71 -10.29 9.85
N ARG A 289 26.05 -9.94 10.96
CA ARG A 289 25.97 -10.76 12.17
C ARG A 289 24.72 -11.62 12.27
N THR A 290 23.76 -11.42 11.39
CA THR A 290 22.55 -12.24 11.30
C THR A 290 22.36 -12.71 9.86
N VAL A 291 22.12 -14.00 9.67
CA VAL A 291 21.68 -14.57 8.40
C VAL A 291 20.23 -14.99 8.53
N TYR A 292 19.39 -14.46 7.65
CA TYR A 292 18.00 -14.89 7.46
C TYR A 292 17.93 -15.83 6.26
N PHE A 293 17.01 -16.77 6.29
CA PHE A 293 16.82 -17.73 5.21
C PHE A 293 15.43 -18.35 5.26
N ALA A 294 14.96 -18.87 4.13
CA ALA A 294 13.73 -19.64 4.04
C ALA A 294 14.03 -21.14 4.22
N SER A 295 13.16 -21.86 4.93
CA SER A 295 13.30 -23.30 5.13
C SER A 295 11.95 -23.97 5.47
N ASP A 296 11.68 -25.14 4.88
CA ASP A 296 10.57 -26.04 5.17
C ASP A 296 10.91 -27.09 6.26
N ARG A 297 11.90 -26.76 7.13
CA ARG A 297 12.31 -27.59 8.27
C ARG A 297 11.18 -27.76 9.27
N ALA A 298 11.17 -28.88 10.00
CA ALA A 298 10.22 -29.15 11.06
C ALA A 298 10.24 -28.05 12.15
N GLY A 299 9.06 -27.72 12.69
CA GLY A 299 8.88 -26.69 13.72
C GLY A 299 8.49 -25.32 13.16
N GLY A 300 8.18 -25.22 11.86
CA GLY A 300 7.57 -24.06 11.21
C GLY A 300 6.06 -24.00 11.36
N PHE A 301 5.46 -22.96 10.76
CA PHE A 301 4.01 -22.68 10.80
C PHE A 301 3.29 -23.17 9.54
N GLY A 302 4.01 -23.28 8.41
CA GLY A 302 3.41 -23.65 7.15
C GLY A 302 4.30 -24.45 6.21
N GLY A 303 4.42 -24.00 4.97
CA GLY A 303 5.32 -24.56 3.99
C GLY A 303 6.77 -24.20 4.28
N SER A 304 7.27 -23.15 3.61
CA SER A 304 8.57 -22.56 3.95
C SER A 304 8.38 -21.35 4.87
N ASP A 305 9.12 -21.31 5.95
CA ASP A 305 9.14 -20.22 6.93
C ASP A 305 10.44 -19.44 6.83
N ILE A 306 10.45 -18.19 7.31
CA ILE A 306 11.67 -17.42 7.52
C ILE A 306 12.27 -17.74 8.90
N TRP A 307 13.55 -18.10 8.86
CA TRP A 307 14.39 -18.42 10.00
C TRP A 307 15.58 -17.47 10.06
N ARG A 308 16.22 -17.35 11.22
CA ARG A 308 17.48 -16.62 11.39
C ARG A 308 18.49 -17.40 12.21
N CYS A 309 19.79 -17.13 11.95
CA CYS A 309 20.90 -17.50 12.82
C CYS A 309 21.73 -16.25 13.12
N LYS A 310 22.21 -16.13 14.36
CA LYS A 310 23.08 -15.03 14.81
C LYS A 310 24.53 -15.51 14.91
N ASP A 311 25.49 -14.67 14.54
CA ASP A 311 26.90 -14.95 14.74
C ASP A 311 27.21 -14.90 16.24
N ASN A 312 27.72 -16.02 16.78
CA ASN A 312 28.13 -16.14 18.19
C ASN A 312 29.65 -16.02 18.38
N GLY A 313 30.40 -15.61 17.35
CA GLY A 313 31.85 -15.46 17.34
C GLY A 313 32.62 -16.75 17.03
N SER A 314 31.99 -17.92 17.12
CA SER A 314 32.54 -19.22 16.70
C SER A 314 31.83 -19.78 15.45
N GLY A 315 30.74 -19.17 15.02
CA GLY A 315 29.93 -19.54 13.87
C GLY A 315 28.52 -19.06 14.05
N TRP A 316 27.60 -19.69 13.33
CA TRP A 316 26.17 -19.39 13.40
C TRP A 316 25.50 -20.11 14.56
N SER A 317 24.60 -19.42 15.28
CA SER A 317 23.72 -20.02 16.29
C SER A 317 22.77 -21.05 15.67
N GLU A 318 22.09 -21.85 16.52
CA GLU A 318 20.92 -22.64 16.09
C GLU A 318 19.89 -21.75 15.43
N PRO A 319 19.18 -22.25 14.40
CA PRO A 319 18.12 -21.53 13.72
C PRO A 319 16.93 -21.20 14.63
N GLU A 320 16.55 -19.94 14.64
CA GLU A 320 15.39 -19.39 15.32
C GLU A 320 14.30 -19.09 14.29
N ASN A 321 13.08 -19.65 14.46
CA ASN A 321 11.92 -19.27 13.65
C ASN A 321 11.44 -17.86 14.03
N LEU A 322 11.11 -17.00 13.06
CA LEU A 322 10.70 -15.61 13.34
C LEU A 322 9.31 -15.48 13.97
N GLY A 323 8.59 -16.59 14.12
CA GLY A 323 7.30 -16.64 14.80
C GLY A 323 6.09 -16.27 13.93
N PRO A 324 4.88 -16.32 14.54
CA PRO A 324 3.61 -16.31 13.81
C PRO A 324 3.21 -14.93 13.24
N PHE A 325 3.93 -13.85 13.56
CA PHE A 325 3.71 -12.56 12.90
C PHE A 325 4.33 -12.55 11.50
N VAL A 326 5.51 -13.17 11.34
CA VAL A 326 6.21 -13.24 10.04
C VAL A 326 5.74 -14.46 9.26
N ASN A 327 5.67 -15.63 9.91
CA ASN A 327 5.40 -16.92 9.28
C ASN A 327 3.93 -17.33 9.41
N THR A 328 3.39 -17.94 8.37
CA THR A 328 1.96 -18.29 8.22
C THR A 328 1.80 -19.76 7.84
N ALA A 329 0.56 -20.18 7.58
CA ALA A 329 0.27 -21.50 6.99
C ALA A 329 0.69 -21.63 5.50
N GLY A 330 1.14 -20.53 4.87
CA GLY A 330 1.60 -20.47 3.50
C GLY A 330 3.10 -20.72 3.35
N ASN A 331 3.71 -19.97 2.45
CA ASN A 331 5.15 -19.94 2.24
C ASN A 331 5.65 -18.52 2.44
N GLU A 332 6.66 -18.36 3.25
CA GLU A 332 7.44 -17.14 3.40
C GLU A 332 8.83 -17.36 2.81
N LEU A 333 9.17 -16.56 1.81
CA LEU A 333 10.34 -16.74 0.95
C LEU A 333 11.09 -15.42 0.74
N PHE A 334 12.30 -15.49 0.19
CA PHE A 334 13.07 -14.35 -0.29
C PHE A 334 13.24 -13.21 0.73
N PRO A 335 13.71 -13.50 1.95
CA PRO A 335 14.00 -12.42 2.90
C PRO A 335 15.08 -11.50 2.35
N THR A 336 14.95 -10.19 2.63
CA THR A 336 15.98 -9.17 2.43
C THR A 336 15.98 -8.20 3.60
N VAL A 337 17.10 -7.56 3.90
CA VAL A 337 17.24 -6.71 5.07
C VAL A 337 17.75 -5.34 4.69
N ASN A 338 17.11 -4.30 5.22
CA ASN A 338 17.56 -2.91 5.13
C ASN A 338 17.45 -2.23 6.50
N GLY A 339 18.59 -2.04 7.18
CA GLY A 339 18.62 -1.55 8.56
C GLY A 339 17.89 -2.51 9.51
N ASN A 340 16.81 -2.04 10.14
CA ASN A 340 15.93 -2.84 11.00
C ASN A 340 14.67 -3.36 10.29
N ALA A 341 14.50 -3.05 9.01
CA ALA A 341 13.41 -3.57 8.21
C ALA A 341 13.77 -4.92 7.60
N LEU A 342 12.87 -5.87 7.71
CA LEU A 342 12.89 -7.15 7.00
C LEU A 342 11.79 -7.12 5.95
N HIS A 343 12.18 -7.32 4.69
CA HIS A 343 11.24 -7.57 3.60
C HIS A 343 11.25 -9.07 3.29
N PHE A 344 10.12 -9.62 2.96
CA PHE A 344 9.97 -11.02 2.57
C PHE A 344 8.74 -11.16 1.67
N SER A 345 8.62 -12.29 1.00
CA SER A 345 7.46 -12.57 0.15
C SER A 345 6.63 -13.71 0.72
N SER A 346 5.31 -13.55 0.71
CA SER A 346 4.39 -14.53 1.27
C SER A 346 3.23 -14.85 0.35
N THR A 347 2.77 -16.12 0.41
CA THR A 347 1.57 -16.59 -0.31
C THR A 347 0.30 -16.57 0.55
N ALA A 348 0.36 -16.18 1.83
CA ALA A 348 -0.78 -16.35 2.75
C ALA A 348 -1.10 -15.14 3.63
N HIS A 349 -0.21 -14.18 3.84
CA HIS A 349 -0.61 -12.88 4.38
C HIS A 349 -1.62 -12.21 3.45
N ASN A 350 -2.37 -11.21 3.95
CA ASN A 350 -3.33 -10.47 3.11
C ASN A 350 -2.64 -9.93 1.84
N ASN A 351 -2.89 -10.56 0.68
CA ASN A 351 -2.14 -10.42 -0.56
C ASN A 351 -3.03 -10.19 -1.79
N MET A 352 -2.39 -9.78 -2.91
CA MET A 352 -3.06 -9.56 -4.20
C MET A 352 -3.20 -10.84 -5.02
N GLY A 353 -2.35 -11.85 -4.75
CA GLY A 353 -2.27 -13.13 -5.45
C GLY A 353 -0.81 -13.58 -5.61
N GLY A 354 -0.57 -14.89 -5.76
CA GLY A 354 0.80 -15.39 -5.81
C GLY A 354 1.63 -15.06 -4.58
N LEU A 355 2.90 -14.71 -4.81
CA LEU A 355 3.80 -14.16 -3.80
C LEU A 355 3.69 -12.63 -3.78
N ASP A 356 3.37 -12.04 -2.64
CA ASP A 356 3.43 -10.61 -2.41
C ASP A 356 4.57 -10.24 -1.47
N ILE A 357 5.18 -9.07 -1.66
CA ILE A 357 6.25 -8.52 -0.83
C ILE A 357 5.65 -7.79 0.37
N PHE A 358 6.17 -8.10 1.55
CA PHE A 358 5.80 -7.52 2.83
C PHE A 358 7.00 -6.87 3.52
N GLU A 359 6.73 -5.87 4.34
CA GLU A 359 7.70 -5.23 5.22
C GLU A 359 7.30 -5.41 6.69
N THR A 360 8.28 -5.75 7.54
CA THR A 360 8.13 -5.80 9.00
C THR A 360 9.38 -5.29 9.67
N HIS A 361 9.27 -4.90 10.95
CA HIS A 361 10.36 -4.36 11.75
C HIS A 361 10.51 -5.14 13.07
N GLU A 362 11.75 -5.32 13.53
CA GLU A 362 11.99 -5.83 14.88
C GLU A 362 12.01 -4.65 15.87
N GLN A 363 11.09 -4.67 16.86
CA GLN A 363 10.95 -3.69 17.93
C GLN A 363 10.94 -4.42 19.27
N ASP A 364 11.85 -4.08 20.18
CA ASP A 364 11.95 -4.69 21.52
C ASP A 364 12.00 -6.23 21.50
N GLY A 365 12.65 -6.81 20.48
CA GLY A 365 12.77 -8.26 20.30
C GLY A 365 11.55 -8.96 19.72
N HIS A 366 10.55 -8.22 19.25
CA HIS A 366 9.34 -8.72 18.62
C HIS A 366 9.18 -8.15 17.21
N TRP A 367 8.65 -8.95 16.29
CA TRP A 367 8.32 -8.51 14.95
C TRP A 367 6.97 -7.78 14.94
N THR A 368 6.90 -6.66 14.24
CA THR A 368 5.64 -5.96 13.98
C THR A 368 4.77 -6.76 12.99
N ARG A 369 3.47 -6.48 12.94
CA ARG A 369 2.60 -7.06 11.92
C ARG A 369 3.11 -6.64 10.53
N PRO A 370 3.34 -7.59 9.60
CA PRO A 370 3.79 -7.27 8.26
C PRO A 370 2.80 -6.41 7.49
N VAL A 371 3.32 -5.48 6.69
CA VAL A 371 2.55 -4.58 5.83
C VAL A 371 2.82 -4.96 4.39
N ASN A 372 1.76 -5.18 3.61
CA ASN A 372 1.85 -5.40 2.16
C ASN A 372 2.33 -4.11 1.48
N LEU A 373 3.30 -4.19 0.56
CA LEU A 373 3.83 -3.02 -0.15
C LEU A 373 2.88 -2.48 -1.22
N ASN A 374 1.76 -3.16 -1.47
CA ASN A 374 0.69 -2.76 -2.38
C ASN A 374 1.14 -2.60 -3.85
N ALA A 375 0.17 -2.27 -4.72
CA ALA A 375 0.47 -1.92 -6.11
C ALA A 375 1.23 -0.58 -6.19
N PRO A 376 2.19 -0.43 -7.13
CA PRO A 376 2.57 -1.36 -8.19
C PRO A 376 3.76 -2.27 -7.84
N ILE A 377 4.23 -2.26 -6.58
CA ILE A 377 5.27 -3.20 -6.12
C ILE A 377 4.73 -4.62 -6.23
N ASN A 378 3.57 -4.88 -5.62
CA ASN A 378 2.83 -6.12 -5.72
C ASN A 378 1.78 -6.08 -6.83
N THR A 379 1.52 -7.25 -7.41
CA THR A 379 0.53 -7.51 -8.46
C THR A 379 -0.21 -8.82 -8.14
N PRO A 380 -1.23 -9.24 -8.89
CA PRO A 380 -1.80 -10.58 -8.75
C PRO A 380 -0.86 -11.74 -9.11
N LYS A 381 0.39 -11.46 -9.52
CA LYS A 381 1.42 -12.44 -9.88
C LYS A 381 2.42 -12.65 -8.75
N ASP A 382 3.46 -13.44 -9.00
CA ASP A 382 4.55 -13.59 -8.04
C ASP A 382 5.44 -12.34 -8.05
N ASP A 383 5.47 -11.63 -6.91
CA ASP A 383 6.34 -10.49 -6.66
C ASP A 383 7.24 -10.80 -5.46
N PHE A 384 8.55 -10.72 -5.65
CA PHE A 384 9.48 -11.23 -4.66
C PHE A 384 10.87 -10.58 -4.74
N PHE A 385 11.72 -10.86 -3.74
CA PHE A 385 13.11 -10.40 -3.65
C PHE A 385 13.25 -8.87 -3.77
N PHE A 386 12.73 -8.15 -2.82
CA PHE A 386 12.75 -6.69 -2.77
C PHE A 386 14.02 -6.18 -2.10
N VAL A 387 14.82 -5.35 -2.78
CA VAL A 387 16.02 -4.73 -2.23
C VAL A 387 16.00 -3.23 -2.44
N LEU A 388 16.40 -2.48 -1.42
CA LEU A 388 16.57 -1.04 -1.46
C LEU A 388 18.03 -0.67 -1.74
N ASP A 389 18.25 0.41 -2.44
CA ASP A 389 19.57 1.02 -2.61
C ASP A 389 19.98 1.79 -1.33
N SER A 390 21.15 2.40 -1.36
CA SER A 390 21.69 3.17 -0.22
C SER A 390 20.86 4.41 0.13
N THR A 391 20.01 4.88 -0.78
CA THR A 391 19.13 6.04 -0.55
C THR A 391 17.82 5.64 0.13
N SER A 392 17.48 4.35 0.11
CA SER A 392 16.18 3.79 0.56
C SER A 392 14.96 4.37 -0.19
N LYS A 393 15.20 5.00 -1.36
CA LYS A 393 14.16 5.60 -2.21
C LYS A 393 14.00 4.89 -3.54
N ALA A 394 14.94 4.03 -3.90
CA ALA A 394 14.93 3.23 -5.11
C ALA A 394 15.47 1.84 -4.82
N GLY A 395 15.32 0.93 -5.76
CA GLY A 395 15.80 -0.43 -5.59
C GLY A 395 15.35 -1.35 -6.70
N TYR A 396 15.34 -2.64 -6.37
CA TYR A 396 15.00 -3.69 -7.32
C TYR A 396 14.07 -4.71 -6.68
N LEU A 397 13.20 -5.27 -7.49
CA LEU A 397 12.35 -6.40 -7.14
C LEU A 397 12.33 -7.42 -8.27
N SER A 398 11.89 -8.61 -7.99
CA SER A 398 11.66 -9.65 -8.99
C SER A 398 10.17 -9.92 -9.13
N SER A 399 9.72 -10.17 -10.36
CA SER A 399 8.31 -10.47 -10.62
C SER A 399 8.16 -11.27 -11.91
N ASP A 400 7.14 -12.11 -11.97
CA ASP A 400 6.70 -12.80 -13.17
C ASP A 400 5.48 -12.15 -13.85
N ARG A 401 5.18 -10.89 -13.52
CA ARG A 401 4.04 -10.11 -14.04
C ARG A 401 3.94 -10.07 -15.57
N ASP A 402 5.08 -10.22 -16.26
CA ASP A 402 5.19 -10.31 -17.73
C ASP A 402 5.30 -11.76 -18.23
N GLY A 403 4.99 -12.74 -17.39
CA GLY A 403 4.93 -14.17 -17.72
C GLY A 403 6.21 -14.97 -17.43
N LEU A 404 7.34 -14.33 -17.20
CA LEU A 404 8.60 -14.94 -16.76
C LEU A 404 9.21 -14.11 -15.65
N ASP A 405 9.97 -14.75 -14.76
CA ASP A 405 10.71 -14.05 -13.73
C ASP A 405 11.65 -13.02 -14.37
N GLN A 406 11.49 -11.77 -13.99
CA GLN A 406 12.29 -10.65 -14.44
C GLN A 406 12.66 -9.76 -13.24
N VAL A 407 13.77 -9.05 -13.36
CA VAL A 407 14.15 -8.01 -12.41
C VAL A 407 13.54 -6.70 -12.87
N TYR A 408 12.96 -5.98 -11.93
CA TYR A 408 12.41 -4.64 -12.11
C TYR A 408 13.16 -3.66 -11.22
N SER A 409 13.44 -2.47 -11.72
CA SER A 409 13.78 -1.34 -10.87
C SER A 409 12.53 -0.65 -10.39
N PHE A 410 12.59 -0.10 -9.19
CA PHE A 410 11.56 0.83 -8.72
C PHE A 410 12.21 2.08 -8.15
N SER A 411 11.46 3.19 -8.19
CA SER A 411 11.78 4.41 -7.47
C SER A 411 10.54 4.94 -6.76
N MET A 412 10.73 5.43 -5.53
CA MET A 412 9.67 6.10 -4.78
C MET A 412 9.42 7.47 -5.37
N TYR A 413 8.17 7.79 -5.57
CA TYR A 413 7.71 9.11 -5.94
C TYR A 413 7.34 9.89 -4.68
N GLU A 414 7.97 11.05 -4.50
CA GLU A 414 7.54 12.00 -3.48
C GLU A 414 6.52 12.96 -4.12
N PRO A 415 5.23 12.87 -3.77
CA PRO A 415 4.25 13.78 -4.33
C PRO A 415 4.57 15.22 -3.91
N MET A 416 4.48 16.13 -4.86
CA MET A 416 4.63 17.56 -4.64
C MET A 416 3.25 18.20 -4.57
N PHE A 417 3.02 18.98 -3.53
CA PHE A 417 1.76 19.69 -3.33
C PHE A 417 2.01 21.19 -3.39
N TYR A 418 1.10 21.88 -4.03
CA TYR A 418 1.05 23.33 -4.10
C TYR A 418 -0.32 23.80 -3.62
N LEU A 419 -0.36 25.01 -3.13
CA LEU A 419 -1.58 25.74 -2.83
C LEU A 419 -1.57 27.01 -3.68
N GLU A 420 -2.60 27.20 -4.46
CA GLU A 420 -2.84 28.43 -5.22
C GLU A 420 -4.17 29.04 -4.78
N GLY A 421 -4.29 30.34 -4.86
CA GLY A 421 -5.53 31.03 -4.62
C GLY A 421 -5.44 32.50 -4.98
N ILE A 422 -6.58 33.16 -4.90
CA ILE A 422 -6.70 34.60 -5.07
C ILE A 422 -7.27 35.22 -3.80
N VAL A 423 -6.90 36.46 -3.53
CA VAL A 423 -7.53 37.26 -2.49
C VAL A 423 -8.39 38.34 -3.17
N MET A 424 -9.65 38.44 -2.74
CA MET A 424 -10.64 39.38 -3.27
C MET A 424 -11.43 40.04 -2.15
N ASP A 425 -12.10 41.14 -2.46
CA ASP A 425 -13.08 41.76 -1.56
C ASP A 425 -14.50 41.22 -1.80
N GLU A 426 -15.49 41.81 -1.10
CA GLU A 426 -16.90 41.44 -1.20
C GLU A 426 -17.56 41.79 -2.55
N GLU A 427 -16.93 42.58 -3.41
CA GLU A 427 -17.37 42.85 -4.80
C GLU A 427 -16.53 42.10 -5.82
N ASP A 428 -15.81 41.00 -5.42
CA ASP A 428 -14.95 40.19 -6.24
C ASP A 428 -13.78 40.93 -6.92
N ARG A 429 -13.39 42.09 -6.37
CA ARG A 429 -12.21 42.83 -6.84
C ARG A 429 -10.95 42.21 -6.25
N LEU A 430 -9.99 41.94 -7.11
CA LEU A 430 -8.70 41.34 -6.70
C LEU A 430 -7.91 42.29 -5.81
N LEU A 431 -7.32 41.77 -4.75
CA LEU A 431 -6.59 42.54 -3.73
C LEU A 431 -5.08 42.30 -3.85
N PRO A 432 -4.33 43.18 -4.53
CA PRO A 432 -2.87 43.14 -4.57
C PRO A 432 -2.24 43.57 -3.24
N ASN A 433 -0.99 43.15 -3.00
CA ASN A 433 -0.22 43.45 -1.80
C ASN A 433 -0.93 43.10 -0.49
N THR A 434 -1.75 42.07 -0.52
CA THR A 434 -2.40 41.47 0.64
C THR A 434 -1.49 40.43 1.25
N GLU A 435 -1.26 40.50 2.56
CA GLU A 435 -0.47 39.47 3.24
C GLU A 435 -1.25 38.17 3.35
N VAL A 436 -0.66 37.09 2.87
CA VAL A 436 -1.18 35.74 3.05
C VAL A 436 -0.17 34.92 3.85
N ILE A 437 -0.62 34.36 4.98
CA ILE A 437 0.19 33.54 5.88
C ILE A 437 -0.33 32.10 5.82
N LEU A 438 0.58 31.18 5.48
CA LEU A 438 0.36 29.73 5.55
C LEU A 438 0.99 29.21 6.85
N SER A 439 0.18 28.67 7.75
CA SER A 439 0.62 28.07 9.02
C SER A 439 0.41 26.56 9.00
N GLU A 440 1.44 25.76 9.22
CA GLU A 440 1.31 24.31 9.39
C GLU A 440 0.73 23.97 10.76
N ILE A 441 -0.44 23.34 10.79
CA ILE A 441 -1.15 22.97 12.02
C ILE A 441 -0.39 21.82 12.71
N GLY A 442 0.07 22.08 13.94
CA GLY A 442 0.82 21.10 14.75
C GLY A 442 2.29 21.44 14.93
N THR A 443 2.97 22.00 13.93
CA THR A 443 4.35 22.49 14.07
C THR A 443 4.42 23.98 14.40
N GLY A 444 3.41 24.76 13.98
CA GLY A 444 3.40 26.22 14.11
C GLY A 444 4.41 26.91 13.19
N GLU A 445 4.85 26.25 12.13
CA GLU A 445 5.75 26.82 11.12
C GLU A 445 4.94 27.72 10.18
N ASP A 446 5.30 29.01 10.11
CA ASP A 446 4.63 30.01 9.29
C ASP A 446 5.47 30.38 8.06
N ASN A 447 4.81 30.42 6.90
CA ASN A 447 5.32 31.00 5.68
C ASN A 447 4.40 32.15 5.25
N SER A 448 4.95 33.28 4.80
CA SER A 448 4.12 34.40 4.35
C SER A 448 4.57 34.93 3.00
N MET A 449 3.61 35.48 2.25
CA MET A 449 3.86 36.24 1.04
C MET A 449 2.85 37.34 0.85
N LEU A 450 3.14 38.30 -0.02
CA LEU A 450 2.20 39.30 -0.50
C LEU A 450 1.63 38.87 -1.83
N THR A 451 0.32 39.05 -2.02
CA THR A 451 -0.33 38.80 -3.30
C THR A 451 0.23 39.68 -4.41
N GLY A 452 0.33 39.09 -5.60
CA GLY A 452 0.72 39.80 -6.82
C GLY A 452 -0.30 40.86 -7.28
N PRO A 453 -0.02 41.58 -8.38
CA PRO A 453 -0.94 42.56 -8.95
C PRO A 453 -2.31 41.96 -9.35
N ASP A 454 -2.37 40.66 -9.56
CA ASP A 454 -3.56 39.87 -9.89
C ASP A 454 -4.20 39.21 -8.67
N GLY A 455 -3.82 39.64 -7.45
CA GLY A 455 -4.36 39.11 -6.21
C GLY A 455 -3.98 37.68 -5.88
N LYS A 456 -3.07 37.06 -6.66
CA LYS A 456 -2.70 35.64 -6.51
C LYS A 456 -1.63 35.41 -5.47
N PHE A 457 -1.69 34.20 -4.89
CA PHE A 457 -0.65 33.64 -4.04
C PHE A 457 -0.42 32.17 -4.37
N GLU A 458 0.77 31.68 -4.07
CA GLU A 458 1.17 30.28 -4.25
C GLU A 458 2.10 29.85 -3.11
N PHE A 459 1.87 28.66 -2.54
CA PHE A 459 2.75 28.04 -1.56
C PHE A 459 3.05 26.59 -1.95
N LYS A 460 4.28 26.13 -1.64
CA LYS A 460 4.59 24.71 -1.65
C LYS A 460 4.20 24.10 -0.31
N LEU A 461 3.47 22.96 -0.37
CA LEU A 461 3.00 22.24 0.81
C LEU A 461 3.83 20.97 1.04
N LYS A 462 3.95 20.54 2.30
CA LYS A 462 4.46 19.21 2.68
C LYS A 462 3.35 18.17 2.51
N ALA A 463 3.73 16.93 2.25
CA ALA A 463 2.78 15.81 2.25
C ALA A 463 2.26 15.51 3.67
N ASN A 464 1.05 14.96 3.74
CA ASN A 464 0.40 14.49 4.98
C ASN A 464 0.31 15.55 6.10
N SER A 465 0.05 16.81 5.74
CA SER A 465 0.00 17.96 6.66
C SER A 465 -1.31 18.72 6.51
N ASP A 466 -1.74 19.36 7.63
CA ASP A 466 -2.87 20.29 7.67
C ASP A 466 -2.35 21.71 7.76
N TYR A 467 -3.02 22.64 7.10
CA TYR A 467 -2.64 24.03 7.03
C TYR A 467 -3.81 24.97 7.31
N SER A 468 -3.48 26.10 7.91
CA SER A 468 -4.32 27.28 8.02
C SER A 468 -3.77 28.36 7.09
N VAL A 469 -4.60 28.91 6.23
CA VAL A 469 -4.25 29.95 5.25
C VAL A 469 -4.98 31.23 5.64
N ARG A 470 -4.26 32.25 6.03
CA ARG A 470 -4.83 33.50 6.55
C ARG A 470 -4.48 34.68 5.63
N GLY A 471 -5.51 35.35 5.12
CA GLY A 471 -5.35 36.60 4.39
C GLY A 471 -5.61 37.82 5.28
N SER A 472 -4.75 38.83 5.23
CA SER A 472 -4.95 40.09 5.94
C SER A 472 -4.58 41.29 5.08
N ASN A 473 -5.43 42.34 5.10
CA ASN A 473 -5.18 43.60 4.43
C ASN A 473 -5.61 44.76 5.35
N LYS A 474 -5.02 45.91 5.10
CA LYS A 474 -5.35 47.11 5.87
C LYS A 474 -6.84 47.46 5.72
N ASP A 475 -7.47 47.79 6.84
CA ASP A 475 -8.89 48.21 6.92
C ASP A 475 -9.88 47.11 6.45
N MET A 476 -9.45 45.82 6.49
CA MET A 476 -10.30 44.69 6.19
C MET A 476 -10.30 43.65 7.33
N LEU A 477 -11.36 42.86 7.44
CA LEU A 477 -11.41 41.71 8.33
C LEU A 477 -10.50 40.61 7.78
N THR A 478 -9.61 40.12 8.63
CA THR A 478 -8.78 38.96 8.35
C THR A 478 -9.68 37.71 8.17
N SER A 479 -9.38 36.89 7.19
CA SER A 479 -10.10 35.66 6.89
C SER A 479 -9.15 34.49 6.85
N THR A 480 -9.58 33.33 7.35
CA THR A 480 -8.78 32.11 7.46
C THR A 480 -9.51 30.93 6.84
N ILE A 481 -8.81 30.16 6.02
CA ILE A 481 -9.27 28.93 5.38
C ILE A 481 -8.32 27.80 5.76
N ASN A 482 -8.83 26.59 5.93
CA ASN A 482 -8.01 25.41 6.18
C ASN A 482 -7.92 24.55 4.93
N VAL A 483 -6.72 24.03 4.65
CA VAL A 483 -6.43 23.06 3.58
C VAL A 483 -5.64 21.89 4.13
N SER A 484 -5.74 20.73 3.49
CA SER A 484 -5.08 19.51 3.94
C SER A 484 -4.50 18.73 2.78
N THR A 485 -3.28 18.24 2.93
CA THR A 485 -2.64 17.27 2.04
C THR A 485 -2.74 15.84 2.58
N LYS A 486 -3.38 15.62 3.74
CA LYS A 486 -3.54 14.30 4.33
C LYS A 486 -4.38 13.39 3.44
N GLY A 487 -3.88 12.16 3.21
CA GLY A 487 -4.54 11.18 2.35
C GLY A 487 -4.36 11.42 0.85
N LEU A 488 -3.65 12.49 0.43
CA LEU A 488 -3.29 12.69 -0.96
C LEU A 488 -2.03 11.92 -1.30
N THR A 489 -2.09 11.09 -2.34
CA THR A 489 -1.02 10.16 -2.74
C THR A 489 -0.33 10.55 -4.05
N ARG A 490 -0.88 11.55 -4.76
CA ARG A 490 -0.35 12.09 -6.03
C ARG A 490 -0.13 13.57 -5.91
N SER A 491 0.83 14.09 -6.67
CA SER A 491 1.03 15.54 -6.80
C SER A 491 -0.27 16.24 -7.18
N ASP A 492 -0.58 17.31 -6.48
CA ASP A 492 -1.79 18.09 -6.72
C ASP A 492 -1.56 19.55 -6.39
N THR A 493 -2.38 20.42 -6.97
CA THR A 493 -2.47 21.83 -6.63
C THR A 493 -3.82 22.09 -5.98
N LEU A 494 -3.80 22.39 -4.69
CA LEU A 494 -4.99 22.76 -3.92
C LEU A 494 -5.36 24.21 -4.22
N HIS A 495 -6.64 24.54 -4.20
CA HIS A 495 -7.13 25.89 -4.45
C HIS A 495 -7.87 26.42 -3.22
N ALA A 496 -7.55 27.66 -2.81
CA ALA A 496 -8.18 28.33 -1.68
C ALA A 496 -8.29 29.83 -1.94
N ASP A 497 -9.46 30.28 -2.38
CA ASP A 497 -9.73 31.71 -2.57
C ASP A 497 -10.15 32.34 -1.26
N ILE A 498 -9.56 33.50 -0.92
CA ILE A 498 -9.80 34.23 0.31
C ILE A 498 -10.61 35.49 0.02
N GLN A 499 -11.79 35.59 0.62
CA GLN A 499 -12.58 36.79 0.54
C GLN A 499 -12.39 37.63 1.83
N LEU A 500 -12.03 38.89 1.68
CA LEU A 500 -11.87 39.87 2.77
C LEU A 500 -13.00 40.89 2.73
N THR A 501 -13.51 41.23 3.92
CA THR A 501 -14.59 42.23 4.07
C THR A 501 -14.03 43.55 4.54
N THR A 502 -14.37 44.65 3.87
CA THR A 502 -13.96 46.01 4.24
C THR A 502 -14.55 46.42 5.58
N VAL A 503 -13.70 46.89 6.50
CA VAL A 503 -14.12 47.36 7.82
C VAL A 503 -14.44 48.83 7.76
N LYS A 504 -15.69 49.18 8.06
CA LYS A 504 -16.09 50.59 8.35
C LYS A 504 -16.59 50.67 9.79
N ILE A 505 -15.89 51.42 10.63
CA ILE A 505 -16.29 51.60 12.04
C ILE A 505 -17.70 52.17 12.10
N GLY A 506 -18.57 51.59 12.90
CA GLY A 506 -19.96 51.96 13.06
C GLY A 506 -20.92 51.41 12.01
N GLN A 507 -20.43 50.73 10.98
CA GLN A 507 -21.29 50.02 10.02
C GLN A 507 -21.66 48.64 10.58
N ALA A 508 -22.95 48.36 10.65
CA ALA A 508 -23.45 47.06 11.06
C ALA A 508 -23.35 46.07 9.92
N ILE A 509 -22.85 44.87 10.21
CA ILE A 509 -22.81 43.72 9.31
C ILE A 509 -23.89 42.74 9.77
N ALA A 510 -24.86 42.46 8.92
CA ALA A 510 -25.94 41.54 9.27
C ALA A 510 -25.42 40.12 9.39
N ILE A 511 -25.81 39.43 10.44
CA ILE A 511 -25.58 37.99 10.60
C ILE A 511 -26.87 37.27 10.25
N ASN A 512 -26.84 36.49 9.20
CA ASN A 512 -28.00 35.69 8.81
C ASN A 512 -28.14 34.50 9.76
N ASN A 513 -29.42 34.11 10.01
CA ASN A 513 -29.76 32.84 10.68
C ASN A 513 -29.49 32.73 12.20
N ILE A 514 -29.29 33.81 12.94
CA ILE A 514 -29.37 33.73 14.41
C ILE A 514 -30.85 33.89 14.79
N TYR A 515 -31.51 32.74 14.94
CA TYR A 515 -32.91 32.67 15.31
C TYR A 515 -33.09 32.30 16.77
N TYR A 516 -34.19 32.81 17.37
CA TYR A 516 -34.62 32.51 18.72
C TYR A 516 -36.04 31.93 18.67
N ASP A 517 -36.36 31.08 19.63
CA ASP A 517 -37.74 30.64 19.80
C ASP A 517 -38.62 31.83 20.24
N TYR A 518 -39.92 31.71 20.02
CA TYR A 518 -40.86 32.73 20.42
C TYR A 518 -40.75 33.00 21.93
N ASP A 519 -40.60 34.26 22.29
CA ASP A 519 -40.48 34.74 23.68
C ASP A 519 -39.30 34.08 24.46
N LYS A 520 -38.22 33.76 23.75
CA LYS A 520 -37.00 33.20 24.33
C LYS A 520 -35.74 33.90 23.83
N TRP A 521 -34.67 33.76 24.61
CA TRP A 521 -33.33 34.28 24.33
C TRP A 521 -32.24 33.21 24.39
N ASP A 522 -32.60 31.93 24.65
CA ASP A 522 -31.64 30.83 24.63
C ASP A 522 -31.09 30.60 23.20
N ILE A 523 -29.78 30.33 23.10
CA ILE A 523 -29.13 30.04 21.81
C ILE A 523 -29.56 28.68 21.32
N ARG A 524 -30.19 28.62 20.16
CA ARG A 524 -30.58 27.40 19.47
C ARG A 524 -29.35 26.76 18.83
N VAL A 525 -29.45 25.44 18.50
CA VAL A 525 -28.34 24.69 17.87
C VAL A 525 -27.98 25.27 16.50
N ASP A 526 -28.95 25.72 15.72
CA ASP A 526 -28.72 26.35 14.42
C ASP A 526 -28.05 27.73 14.56
N ALA A 527 -28.44 28.53 15.57
CA ALA A 527 -27.81 29.79 15.87
C ALA A 527 -26.35 29.64 16.39
N ALA A 528 -26.06 28.56 17.13
CA ALA A 528 -24.72 28.24 17.61
C ALA A 528 -23.71 28.09 16.45
N VAL A 529 -24.10 27.43 15.34
CA VAL A 529 -23.25 27.28 14.16
C VAL A 529 -22.85 28.64 13.54
N GLU A 530 -23.78 29.58 13.52
CA GLU A 530 -23.48 30.92 13.00
C GLU A 530 -22.62 31.76 13.99
N LEU A 531 -22.83 31.62 15.29
CA LEU A 531 -21.98 32.21 16.31
C LEU A 531 -20.56 31.67 16.30
N ASP A 532 -20.37 30.37 15.98
CA ASP A 532 -19.03 29.77 15.85
C ASP A 532 -18.22 30.41 14.69
N LYS A 533 -18.89 30.86 13.62
CA LYS A 533 -18.22 31.61 12.55
C LYS A 533 -17.70 32.97 13.07
N LEU A 534 -18.46 33.63 13.94
CA LEU A 534 -18.03 34.90 14.57
C LEU A 534 -16.83 34.70 15.49
N ILE A 535 -16.76 33.58 16.21
CA ILE A 535 -15.60 33.28 17.06
C ILE A 535 -14.32 33.33 16.23
N ARG A 536 -14.34 32.74 15.03
CA ARG A 536 -13.20 32.77 14.09
C ARG A 536 -12.86 34.22 13.69
N ILE A 537 -13.87 35.00 13.24
CA ILE A 537 -13.67 36.41 12.84
C ILE A 537 -13.05 37.21 13.99
N PHE A 538 -13.52 37.04 15.23
CA PHE A 538 -13.00 37.77 16.38
C PHE A 538 -11.59 37.33 16.77
N ASN A 539 -11.27 36.05 16.64
CA ASN A 539 -9.93 35.50 16.88
C ASN A 539 -8.93 35.94 15.80
N ASP A 540 -9.36 35.98 14.55
CA ASP A 540 -8.53 36.43 13.43
C ASP A 540 -8.27 37.94 13.46
N ASN A 541 -9.11 38.71 14.17
CA ASN A 541 -9.02 40.18 14.27
C ASN A 541 -8.86 40.65 15.73
N PRO A 542 -7.74 40.32 16.43
CA PRO A 542 -7.56 40.56 17.85
C PRO A 542 -7.49 42.05 18.24
N SER A 543 -7.19 42.93 17.29
CA SER A 543 -7.14 44.39 17.54
C SER A 543 -8.51 45.10 17.46
N MET A 544 -9.56 44.38 17.05
CA MET A 544 -10.89 44.98 16.85
C MET A 544 -11.79 44.77 18.05
N SER A 545 -12.66 45.76 18.30
CA SER A 545 -13.74 45.72 19.28
C SER A 545 -15.08 45.70 18.56
N PHE A 546 -16.05 44.99 19.11
CA PHE A 546 -17.32 44.70 18.47
C PHE A 546 -18.52 44.99 19.37
N GLU A 547 -19.64 45.36 18.75
CA GLU A 547 -20.95 45.37 19.36
C GLU A 547 -21.83 44.32 18.68
N LEU A 548 -22.49 43.46 19.45
CA LEU A 548 -23.51 42.54 18.97
C LEU A 548 -24.88 43.10 19.26
N GLY A 549 -25.55 43.60 18.23
CA GLY A 549 -26.86 44.21 18.28
C GLY A 549 -27.98 43.25 17.93
N SER A 550 -29.05 43.18 18.75
CA SER A 550 -30.23 42.41 18.43
C SER A 550 -31.46 43.29 18.30
N HIS A 551 -32.36 42.94 17.39
CA HIS A 551 -33.57 43.69 17.05
C HIS A 551 -34.82 42.80 17.16
N THR A 552 -35.97 43.40 17.39
CA THR A 552 -37.28 42.78 17.33
C THR A 552 -38.09 43.30 16.16
N ASP A 553 -39.21 42.67 15.86
CA ASP A 553 -40.27 43.30 15.07
C ASP A 553 -41.13 44.22 15.98
N SER A 554 -42.05 44.94 15.37
CA SER A 554 -42.91 45.91 16.03
C SER A 554 -44.11 45.29 16.75
N ARG A 555 -44.19 43.98 16.88
CA ARG A 555 -45.26 43.29 17.62
C ARG A 555 -44.88 43.18 19.10
N GLY A 556 -45.60 43.89 19.95
CA GLY A 556 -45.35 43.96 21.38
C GLY A 556 -45.31 45.39 21.89
N GLY A 557 -44.94 45.60 23.12
CA GLY A 557 -44.71 46.93 23.65
C GLY A 557 -43.24 47.31 23.54
N ASP A 558 -42.92 48.60 23.26
CA ASP A 558 -41.57 49.10 23.02
C ASP A 558 -40.57 48.70 24.11
N LEU A 559 -40.97 48.83 25.39
CA LEU A 559 -40.12 48.43 26.52
C LEU A 559 -39.90 46.92 26.57
N TYR A 560 -40.93 46.13 26.24
CA TYR A 560 -40.82 44.67 26.17
C TYR A 560 -39.86 44.25 25.06
N ASN A 561 -39.98 44.83 23.88
CA ASN A 561 -39.11 44.59 22.74
C ASN A 561 -37.65 44.99 23.00
N LEU A 562 -37.44 46.08 23.72
CA LEU A 562 -36.12 46.51 24.17
C LEU A 562 -35.48 45.49 25.13
N VAL A 563 -36.21 45.06 26.17
CA VAL A 563 -35.71 44.06 27.13
C VAL A 563 -35.46 42.70 26.45
N LEU A 564 -36.34 42.27 25.57
CA LEU A 564 -36.19 40.99 24.85
C LEU A 564 -34.97 40.99 23.91
N SER A 565 -34.75 42.07 23.18
CA SER A 565 -33.59 42.22 22.30
C SER A 565 -32.29 42.30 23.09
N ASP A 566 -32.26 42.96 24.24
CA ASP A 566 -31.09 43.03 25.10
C ASP A 566 -30.75 41.66 25.71
N ALA A 567 -31.74 40.91 26.17
CA ALA A 567 -31.54 39.54 26.63
C ALA A 567 -30.98 38.62 25.53
N ARG A 568 -31.44 38.75 24.28
CA ARG A 568 -30.93 38.02 23.12
C ARG A 568 -29.48 38.36 22.78
N ALA A 569 -29.16 39.65 22.70
CA ALA A 569 -27.78 40.14 22.49
C ALA A 569 -26.85 39.63 23.58
N THR A 570 -27.28 39.73 24.85
CA THR A 570 -26.52 39.25 26.01
C THR A 570 -26.28 37.75 25.95
N SER A 571 -27.29 36.96 25.56
CA SER A 571 -27.14 35.50 25.43
C SER A 571 -26.13 35.14 24.34
N ALA A 572 -26.15 35.82 23.20
CA ALA A 572 -25.20 35.59 22.12
C ALA A 572 -23.77 36.02 22.51
N VAL A 573 -23.60 37.18 23.17
CA VAL A 573 -22.28 37.61 23.69
C VAL A 573 -21.75 36.64 24.73
N ASN A 574 -22.58 36.17 25.66
CA ASN A 574 -22.18 35.15 26.64
C ASN A 574 -21.76 33.83 25.99
N TYR A 575 -22.41 33.45 24.91
CA TYR A 575 -21.99 32.26 24.12
C TYR A 575 -20.59 32.47 23.58
N LEU A 576 -20.31 33.59 22.93
CA LEU A 576 -19.01 33.93 22.35
C LEU A 576 -17.89 33.98 23.41
N ILE A 577 -18.17 34.61 24.57
CA ILE A 577 -17.22 34.71 25.70
C ILE A 577 -16.89 33.31 26.24
N ARG A 578 -17.89 32.44 26.42
CA ARG A 578 -17.68 31.05 26.86
C ARG A 578 -16.84 30.23 25.88
N HIS A 579 -16.81 30.62 24.62
CA HIS A 579 -16.02 29.99 23.57
C HIS A 579 -14.72 30.75 23.22
N GLY A 580 -14.26 31.62 24.13
CA GLY A 580 -12.91 32.19 24.11
C GLY A 580 -12.77 33.60 23.56
N VAL A 581 -13.88 34.30 23.25
CA VAL A 581 -13.82 35.71 22.87
C VAL A 581 -13.58 36.58 24.13
N ASP A 582 -12.60 37.49 24.05
CA ASP A 582 -12.27 38.38 25.15
C ASP A 582 -13.46 39.31 25.47
N PRO A 583 -14.00 39.28 26.71
CA PRO A 583 -15.13 40.11 27.12
C PRO A 583 -14.86 41.61 27.03
N MET A 584 -13.60 42.05 27.04
CA MET A 584 -13.25 43.48 26.89
C MET A 584 -13.41 43.98 25.44
N ARG A 585 -13.58 43.11 24.51
CA ARG A 585 -13.67 43.40 23.07
C ARG A 585 -15.07 43.33 22.51
N ILE A 586 -16.07 42.87 23.28
CA ILE A 586 -17.42 42.66 22.79
C ILE A 586 -18.46 43.22 23.75
N VAL A 587 -19.44 43.92 23.20
CA VAL A 587 -20.56 44.51 23.96
C VAL A 587 -21.88 44.03 23.38
N ALA A 588 -22.81 43.63 24.26
CA ALA A 588 -24.19 43.32 23.88
C ALA A 588 -25.04 44.59 23.88
N LYS A 589 -25.97 44.73 22.92
CA LYS A 589 -26.91 45.83 22.86
C LYS A 589 -28.24 45.42 22.24
N GLY A 590 -29.33 45.61 22.95
CA GLY A 590 -30.68 45.51 22.45
C GLY A 590 -31.14 46.81 21.83
N TYR A 591 -31.74 46.75 20.66
CA TYR A 591 -32.29 47.88 19.93
C TYR A 591 -33.83 47.86 19.87
N GLY A 592 -34.47 46.83 20.43
CA GLY A 592 -35.92 46.70 20.34
C GLY A 592 -36.41 46.79 18.90
N GLU A 593 -37.42 47.56 18.69
CA GLU A 593 -38.01 47.85 17.37
C GLU A 593 -37.59 49.23 16.84
N GLU A 594 -36.63 49.91 17.47
CA GLU A 594 -36.23 51.28 17.09
C GLU A 594 -35.58 51.35 15.70
N VAL A 595 -34.97 50.27 15.24
CA VAL A 595 -34.25 50.23 13.97
C VAL A 595 -34.79 49.11 13.10
N LEU A 596 -35.94 49.34 12.46
CA LEU A 596 -36.54 48.45 11.50
C LEU A 596 -35.81 48.52 10.13
N VAL A 597 -35.78 47.40 9.38
CA VAL A 597 -35.21 47.35 8.01
C VAL A 597 -36.27 47.54 6.92
N ASN A 598 -37.53 47.68 7.31
CA ASN A 598 -38.68 47.89 6.42
C ASN A 598 -39.71 48.79 7.13
N ASP A 599 -40.81 49.08 6.44
CA ASP A 599 -41.84 49.99 6.91
C ASP A 599 -42.84 49.34 7.92
N CYS A 600 -42.48 48.22 8.54
CA CYS A 600 -43.36 47.46 9.43
C CYS A 600 -43.38 48.01 10.87
N GLY A 601 -43.60 49.30 11.06
CA GLY A 601 -43.73 49.92 12.37
C GLY A 601 -45.07 49.61 13.07
N ASN A 602 -45.23 50.15 14.27
CA ASN A 602 -46.42 49.96 15.11
C ASN A 602 -47.74 50.27 14.36
N GLY A 603 -48.63 49.28 14.32
CA GLY A 603 -49.93 49.40 13.65
C GLY A 603 -49.94 49.15 12.15
N VAL A 604 -48.82 48.94 11.54
CA VAL A 604 -48.69 48.58 10.12
C VAL A 604 -48.94 47.07 9.93
N LYS A 605 -49.76 46.70 8.94
CA LYS A 605 -49.98 45.29 8.58
C LYS A 605 -48.86 44.81 7.68
N CYS A 606 -48.06 43.90 8.14
CA CYS A 606 -46.95 43.26 7.42
C CYS A 606 -47.11 41.73 7.36
N THR A 607 -46.39 41.10 6.44
CA THR A 607 -46.28 39.66 6.33
C THR A 607 -45.34 39.10 7.42
N GLU A 608 -45.38 37.82 7.68
CA GLU A 608 -44.47 37.17 8.62
C GLU A 608 -42.98 37.26 8.19
N GLU A 609 -42.76 37.22 6.89
CA GLU A 609 -41.43 37.39 6.27
C GLU A 609 -40.85 38.80 6.55
N GLU A 610 -41.70 39.85 6.42
CA GLU A 610 -41.29 41.21 6.70
C GLU A 610 -41.05 41.43 8.18
N HIS A 611 -41.83 40.83 9.08
CA HIS A 611 -41.57 40.79 10.51
C HIS A 611 -40.29 40.02 10.84
N GLN A 612 -40.05 38.87 10.16
CA GLN A 612 -38.84 38.06 10.35
C GLN A 612 -37.57 38.85 9.96
N ALA A 613 -37.62 39.65 8.90
CA ALA A 613 -36.48 40.50 8.51
C ALA A 613 -36.06 41.48 9.61
N ASN A 614 -37.00 41.95 10.43
CA ASN A 614 -36.73 42.83 11.57
C ASN A 614 -36.16 42.09 12.79
N ARG A 615 -36.52 40.84 12.99
CA ARG A 615 -35.99 39.96 14.07
C ARG A 615 -34.60 39.44 13.69
N ARG A 616 -33.61 40.31 13.73
CA ARG A 616 -32.25 40.02 13.31
C ARG A 616 -31.23 40.28 14.40
N THR A 617 -30.08 39.69 14.24
CA THR A 617 -28.87 40.00 14.99
C THR A 617 -27.79 40.49 14.01
N GLN A 618 -27.03 41.48 14.39
CA GLN A 618 -25.95 42.07 13.59
C GLN A 618 -24.74 42.32 14.47
N PHE A 619 -23.54 42.34 13.91
CA PHE A 619 -22.36 42.81 14.61
C PHE A 619 -21.83 44.08 13.96
N THR A 620 -21.26 44.95 14.78
CA THR A 620 -20.70 46.22 14.34
C THR A 620 -19.29 46.34 14.89
N VAL A 621 -18.32 46.69 14.05
CA VAL A 621 -16.97 47.02 14.51
C VAL A 621 -17.02 48.40 15.18
N THR A 622 -16.76 48.43 16.47
CA THR A 622 -16.84 49.67 17.27
C THR A 622 -15.50 50.39 17.46
N GLY A 623 -14.40 49.66 17.24
CA GLY A 623 -13.07 50.24 17.34
C GLY A 623 -12.01 49.31 16.78
N VAL A 624 -10.89 49.88 16.35
CA VAL A 624 -9.66 49.18 15.99
C VAL A 624 -8.55 49.74 16.85
N ALA A 625 -8.00 48.91 17.76
CA ALA A 625 -6.86 49.32 18.57
C ALA A 625 -5.61 49.38 17.67
N ASN A 626 -4.91 50.51 17.61
CA ASN A 626 -3.60 50.57 17.00
C ASN A 626 -2.64 49.68 17.80
N LEU A 627 -2.31 48.52 17.29
CA LEU A 627 -1.19 47.72 17.80
C LEU A 627 0.09 48.50 17.50
N ALA A 628 0.51 49.33 18.48
CA ALA A 628 1.83 49.94 18.44
C ALA A 628 2.87 48.84 18.35
N SER A 629 3.73 48.89 17.33
CA SER A 629 4.84 47.98 17.07
C SER A 629 5.63 47.73 18.38
N SER A 630 5.46 46.55 18.96
CA SER A 630 6.35 46.11 20.05
C SER A 630 7.64 45.57 19.44
N THR A 631 8.44 46.48 18.87
CA THR A 631 9.87 46.25 18.69
C THR A 631 10.54 46.63 20.00
N SER A 632 11.06 45.63 20.67
CA SER A 632 12.18 45.66 21.64
C SER A 632 11.88 44.83 22.89
N ARG A 633 12.47 43.64 22.90
CA ARG A 633 13.01 43.13 24.15
C ARG A 633 14.50 42.86 23.98
N PRO A 634 15.29 43.19 24.99
CA PRO A 634 16.76 43.10 24.97
C PRO A 634 17.27 41.68 25.02
#